data_122c62f17c01465c46f20b129269a94d
#
_entry.id   122c62f17c01465c46f20b129269a94d
#
_cell.length_a   1.000
_cell.length_b   1.000
_cell.length_c   1.000
_cell.angle_alpha   90.00
_cell.angle_beta   90.00
_cell.angle_gamma   90.00
#
_symmetry.space_group_name_H-M   'P 1'
#
loop_
_entity.id
_entity.type
_entity.pdbx_description
1 polymer ?
#
loop_
_entity_poly.entity_id
_entity_poly.type
_entity_poly.pdbx_seq_one_letter_code
_entity_poly.pdbx_strand_id
1 'polypeptide(L)'
;MKKIINLLLISFIAAGLTACWSEDIPEAGAARHQVTDLTATPGDEEVLLSWSLPEGWNPTDFIVYYTDADSETVTLRTGGEMNCTVGGLVNDTQYTFYVQAVYGKLVSNYVAVVGRPATTRFPVTDLTVDAGDSFVSLAWTKPATTVLSYTLSYYNEDAPDDIERQTLDKEATSVTLDGLTNDKNYYFSLTANYEKGASEPATAKAMPTLAIPYILDRDKAAKNQPITFSFNTEDYPTATDVKWTFPGDVVKEGTVVKYGLGTVGTQTVKLNATIDGNARSWTLEVEIREYVIYSTDWAQDGSNYNGFKGTCPVFSPDGKTVYIITFNKVSALYAFDVVTGNEKWRYLPTSKSGSYNMLTVNPVTGDIYYGTTSAGQFYAITPEGELKWIFSEAGSMKSAAPAVNANGTVVYICDALGKAFAIDAASGQKIWNFTAGVPGGGLLVNGSELLIGAESNAFFVNIETGEQIAKVALGCKMSDITGFAVSSDKTLAYFGAASGYIGAVDLTTHTAKTPLLAGTTNPNTIYEPVVAPNGSIFAGSKNGSVYNVKGDLSAVNWEHVHTGKAVNNTYNYSHPCVDSENRFYITAGQTTNTSYIFDAEGRVLDSWSYTGTTAAAQRQMGGNNYLDGVFYSAFIGNGDQNGMFVGKYVGGERASSWSTHGGDICGSCCVK
;
A
#
# COMPACT_ATOMS: atom_id res chain seq x y z
N MET A 1 -22.70 -20.95 48.86
CA MET A 1 -22.91 -21.52 50.19
C MET A 1 -22.60 -23.01 50.16
N LYS A 2 -21.33 -23.43 49.92
CA LYS A 2 -20.85 -24.84 50.00
C LYS A 2 -19.31 -24.86 50.21
N LYS A 3 -18.80 -24.10 51.18
CA LYS A 3 -17.35 -24.06 51.48
C LYS A 3 -17.01 -24.03 52.99
N ILE A 4 -17.90 -24.47 53.86
CA ILE A 4 -17.64 -24.43 55.32
C ILE A 4 -18.03 -25.77 55.99
N ILE A 5 -17.88 -26.92 55.35
CA ILE A 5 -18.18 -28.23 55.96
C ILE A 5 -16.98 -29.17 56.06
N ASN A 6 -15.87 -28.90 55.41
CA ASN A 6 -14.72 -29.82 55.38
C ASN A 6 -13.67 -29.61 56.49
N LEU A 7 -13.92 -28.80 57.50
CA LEU A 7 -12.92 -28.59 58.57
C LEU A 7 -13.29 -29.28 59.90
N LEU A 8 -14.38 -30.05 59.95
CA LEU A 8 -14.84 -30.69 61.20
C LEU A 8 -14.75 -32.25 61.22
N LEU A 9 -14.27 -32.87 60.10
CA LEU A 9 -14.20 -34.36 60.06
C LEU A 9 -12.79 -34.92 60.40
N ILE A 10 -11.76 -34.05 60.49
CA ILE A 10 -10.37 -34.46 60.77
C ILE A 10 -10.11 -34.75 62.25
N SER A 11 -10.99 -34.26 63.16
CA SER A 11 -10.81 -34.43 64.61
C SER A 11 -11.41 -35.73 65.17
N PHE A 12 -12.13 -36.54 64.36
CA PHE A 12 -12.81 -37.75 64.87
C PHE A 12 -12.03 -39.07 64.54
N ILE A 13 -11.09 -39.09 63.65
CA ILE A 13 -10.33 -40.31 63.31
C ILE A 13 -9.17 -40.55 64.32
N ALA A 14 -8.74 -39.54 65.04
CA ALA A 14 -7.74 -39.68 66.10
C ALA A 14 -8.30 -40.30 67.40
N ALA A 15 -9.63 -40.39 67.58
CA ALA A 15 -10.26 -40.93 68.80
C ALA A 15 -10.71 -42.37 68.66
N GLY A 16 -10.70 -42.98 67.47
CA GLY A 16 -11.22 -44.37 67.25
C GLY A 16 -10.22 -45.50 67.42
N LEU A 17 -8.95 -45.22 67.68
CA LEU A 17 -7.90 -46.24 67.83
C LEU A 17 -7.41 -46.45 69.27
N THR A 18 -8.15 -45.96 70.29
CA THR A 18 -7.79 -46.13 71.69
C THR A 18 -8.65 -47.12 72.49
N ALA A 19 -9.45 -47.95 71.85
CA ALA A 19 -10.22 -48.99 72.51
C ALA A 19 -9.85 -50.35 72.05
N CYS A 20 -9.11 -51.07 72.86
CA CYS A 20 -8.72 -52.45 72.99
C CYS A 20 -7.23 -52.75 72.88
N TRP A 21 -6.54 -52.50 73.93
CA TRP A 21 -5.39 -53.31 74.30
C TRP A 21 -5.20 -53.16 75.82
N SER A 22 -5.63 -54.19 76.53
CA SER A 22 -5.21 -54.41 77.91
C SER A 22 -3.87 -55.11 77.90
N GLU A 23 -2.99 -54.61 78.78
CA GLU A 23 -1.83 -55.28 79.31
C GLU A 23 -0.66 -55.55 78.32
N ASP A 24 0.20 -54.61 78.19
CA ASP A 24 1.61 -54.62 78.54
C ASP A 24 2.12 -53.18 78.34
N ILE A 25 2.33 -52.45 79.45
CA ILE A 25 2.99 -51.17 79.45
C ILE A 25 4.47 -51.47 79.29
N PRO A 26 5.09 -51.22 78.12
CA PRO A 26 6.52 -51.17 78.02
C PRO A 26 7.01 -49.93 78.75
N GLU A 27 8.15 -50.06 79.43
CA GLU A 27 8.82 -49.05 80.23
C GLU A 27 8.73 -47.66 79.69
N ALA A 28 8.44 -46.70 80.60
CA ALA A 28 8.46 -45.29 80.30
C ALA A 28 9.88 -44.92 79.86
N GLY A 29 10.09 -44.69 78.56
CA GLY A 29 11.41 -44.27 78.04
C GLY A 29 11.70 -44.44 76.58
N ALA A 30 10.93 -45.24 75.79
CA ALA A 30 11.18 -45.33 74.34
C ALA A 30 10.54 -44.14 73.61
N ALA A 31 11.31 -43.09 73.42
CA ALA A 31 10.93 -41.99 72.57
C ALA A 31 10.61 -42.51 71.14
N ARG A 32 9.47 -42.13 70.58
CA ARG A 32 9.06 -42.49 69.22
C ARG A 32 9.37 -41.29 68.33
N HIS A 33 10.51 -41.30 67.66
CA HIS A 33 10.81 -40.21 66.79
C HIS A 33 10.02 -40.25 65.52
N GLN A 34 9.42 -39.14 65.19
CA GLN A 34 8.77 -38.91 63.92
C GLN A 34 9.81 -38.68 62.82
N VAL A 35 9.45 -38.84 61.57
CA VAL A 35 10.29 -38.50 60.42
C VAL A 35 10.67 -37.01 60.42
N THR A 36 11.85 -36.69 59.83
CA THR A 36 12.32 -35.29 59.63
C THR A 36 12.52 -35.10 58.11
N ASP A 37 12.67 -33.84 57.73
CA ASP A 37 13.00 -33.43 56.35
C ASP A 37 12.05 -34.01 55.30
N LEU A 38 10.79 -34.20 55.66
CA LEU A 38 9.80 -34.73 54.72
C LEU A 38 9.57 -33.76 53.56
N THR A 39 9.82 -34.22 52.36
CA THR A 39 9.68 -33.49 51.11
C THR A 39 8.71 -34.20 50.15
N ALA A 40 8.06 -33.44 49.31
CA ALA A 40 7.16 -33.92 48.25
C ALA A 40 7.65 -33.38 46.90
N THR A 41 8.14 -34.20 46.03
CA THR A 41 8.58 -33.82 44.68
C THR A 41 7.49 -34.18 43.68
N PRO A 42 6.92 -33.20 42.95
CA PRO A 42 5.89 -33.45 41.96
C PRO A 42 6.40 -34.31 40.79
N GLY A 43 5.56 -35.24 40.32
CA GLY A 43 5.69 -36.01 39.10
C GLY A 43 4.37 -35.99 38.32
N ASP A 44 4.34 -36.61 37.15
CA ASP A 44 3.14 -36.76 36.32
C ASP A 44 2.21 -37.83 36.89
N GLU A 45 1.06 -37.45 37.42
CA GLU A 45 0.10 -38.30 38.13
C GLU A 45 0.68 -38.97 39.37
N GLU A 46 1.81 -38.46 39.90
CA GLU A 46 2.50 -39.01 41.06
C GLU A 46 3.21 -37.95 41.88
N VAL A 47 3.50 -38.29 43.15
CA VAL A 47 4.37 -37.51 44.02
C VAL A 47 5.36 -38.43 44.70
N LEU A 48 6.65 -38.09 44.56
CA LEU A 48 7.72 -38.78 45.32
C LEU A 48 7.86 -38.10 46.68
N LEU A 49 7.61 -38.82 47.74
CA LEU A 49 7.88 -38.43 49.10
C LEU A 49 9.25 -38.97 49.54
N SER A 50 10.03 -38.14 50.22
CA SER A 50 11.31 -38.53 50.81
C SER A 50 11.44 -37.92 52.17
N TRP A 51 12.04 -38.62 53.11
CA TRP A 51 12.21 -38.19 54.47
C TRP A 51 13.49 -38.73 55.10
N SER A 52 13.85 -38.23 56.26
CA SER A 52 15.00 -38.64 57.04
C SER A 52 14.54 -39.04 58.46
N LEU A 53 15.46 -39.65 59.20
CA LEU A 53 15.35 -39.90 60.64
C LEU A 53 16.57 -39.35 61.33
N PRO A 54 16.45 -38.93 62.59
CA PRO A 54 17.59 -38.61 63.43
C PRO A 54 18.49 -39.84 63.62
N GLU A 55 19.78 -39.63 63.81
CA GLU A 55 20.78 -40.70 64.00
C GLU A 55 20.43 -41.56 65.20
N GLY A 56 20.57 -42.91 65.07
CA GLY A 56 20.31 -43.89 66.09
C GLY A 56 18.87 -44.42 66.13
N TRP A 57 17.95 -43.96 65.33
CA TRP A 57 16.58 -44.44 65.24
C TRP A 57 16.34 -45.39 64.06
N ASN A 58 15.83 -46.57 64.35
CA ASN A 58 15.63 -47.64 63.36
C ASN A 58 14.16 -48.17 63.42
N PRO A 59 13.21 -47.53 62.79
CA PRO A 59 11.85 -48.04 62.66
C PRO A 59 11.82 -49.32 61.87
N THR A 60 10.84 -50.15 62.09
CA THR A 60 10.64 -51.41 61.32
C THR A 60 9.91 -51.18 60.01
N ASP A 61 9.24 -50.02 59.85
CA ASP A 61 8.45 -49.65 58.67
C ASP A 61 8.05 -48.20 58.72
N PHE A 62 7.47 -47.65 57.64
CA PHE A 62 6.79 -46.35 57.61
C PHE A 62 5.38 -46.54 57.02
N ILE A 63 4.46 -45.73 57.51
CA ILE A 63 3.09 -45.65 57.00
C ILE A 63 2.95 -44.26 56.34
N VAL A 64 2.56 -44.29 55.08
CA VAL A 64 2.16 -43.11 54.30
C VAL A 64 0.66 -43.19 54.07
N TYR A 65 -0.09 -42.12 54.38
CA TYR A 65 -1.52 -42.04 54.07
C TYR A 65 -1.88 -40.67 53.53
N TYR A 66 -2.91 -40.65 52.69
CA TYR A 66 -3.47 -39.44 52.07
C TYR A 66 -4.94 -39.70 51.72
N THR A 67 -5.67 -38.65 51.39
CA THR A 67 -7.05 -38.77 50.88
C THR A 67 -7.03 -38.65 49.39
N ASP A 68 -7.63 -39.63 48.68
CA ASP A 68 -7.74 -39.63 47.22
C ASP A 68 -8.86 -38.70 46.69
N ALA A 69 -9.08 -38.73 45.39
CA ALA A 69 -10.11 -37.91 44.71
C ALA A 69 -11.56 -38.26 45.17
N ASP A 70 -11.80 -39.48 45.56
CA ASP A 70 -13.09 -40.00 46.01
C ASP A 70 -13.33 -39.78 47.52
N SER A 71 -12.39 -39.08 48.19
CA SER A 71 -12.39 -38.81 49.64
C SER A 71 -12.13 -40.06 50.49
N GLU A 72 -11.58 -41.12 49.92
CA GLU A 72 -11.17 -42.32 50.62
C GLU A 72 -9.72 -42.16 51.15
N THR A 73 -9.45 -42.74 52.32
CA THR A 73 -8.11 -42.69 52.90
C THR A 73 -7.29 -43.89 52.36
N VAL A 74 -6.31 -43.54 51.56
CA VAL A 74 -5.33 -44.54 51.05
C VAL A 74 -4.15 -44.61 52.03
N THR A 75 -3.72 -45.85 52.31
CA THR A 75 -2.61 -46.13 53.22
C THR A 75 -1.62 -47.03 52.54
N LEU A 76 -0.35 -46.64 52.52
CA LEU A 76 0.78 -47.35 51.95
C LEU A 76 1.81 -47.70 53.04
N ARG A 77 2.55 -48.80 52.85
CA ARG A 77 3.69 -49.17 53.70
C ARG A 77 4.97 -49.28 52.85
N THR A 78 6.08 -48.75 53.34
CA THR A 78 7.29 -48.67 52.55
C THR A 78 8.28 -49.81 52.81
N GLY A 79 8.00 -50.66 53.78
CA GLY A 79 8.93 -51.77 54.09
C GLY A 79 10.25 -51.31 54.69
N GLY A 80 10.30 -50.13 55.27
CA GLY A 80 11.51 -49.54 55.87
C GLY A 80 12.27 -48.57 54.97
N GLU A 81 11.81 -48.39 53.69
CA GLU A 81 12.38 -47.37 52.79
C GLU A 81 11.99 -45.98 53.21
N MET A 82 12.94 -45.01 53.17
CA MET A 82 12.73 -43.60 53.54
C MET A 82 12.26 -42.75 52.35
N ASN A 83 11.58 -43.40 51.43
CA ASN A 83 10.90 -42.75 50.27
C ASN A 83 9.68 -43.56 49.88
N CYS A 84 8.75 -42.91 49.18
CA CYS A 84 7.57 -43.53 48.65
C CYS A 84 7.04 -42.75 47.45
N THR A 85 6.91 -43.38 46.29
CA THR A 85 6.21 -42.77 45.15
C THR A 85 4.72 -43.12 45.28
N VAL A 86 3.90 -42.10 45.42
CA VAL A 86 2.43 -42.19 45.43
C VAL A 86 1.94 -41.88 44.02
N GLY A 87 1.49 -42.90 43.27
CA GLY A 87 0.99 -42.76 41.91
C GLY A 87 -0.55 -42.80 41.83
N GLY A 88 -1.12 -42.60 40.66
CA GLY A 88 -2.55 -42.56 40.37
C GLY A 88 -3.26 -41.28 40.91
N LEU A 89 -2.50 -40.23 41.09
CA LEU A 89 -2.98 -38.93 41.54
C LEU A 89 -3.47 -38.08 40.35
N VAL A 90 -4.41 -37.19 40.61
CA VAL A 90 -4.88 -36.26 39.61
C VAL A 90 -3.95 -35.05 39.54
N ASN A 91 -3.38 -34.77 38.36
CA ASN A 91 -2.54 -33.62 38.16
C ASN A 91 -3.25 -32.33 38.52
N ASP A 92 -2.48 -31.34 38.96
CA ASP A 92 -2.96 -30.04 39.42
C ASP A 92 -3.88 -30.05 40.65
N THR A 93 -4.07 -31.22 41.28
CA THR A 93 -4.79 -31.36 42.52
C THR A 93 -3.84 -31.37 43.70
N GLN A 94 -4.15 -30.62 44.74
CA GLN A 94 -3.37 -30.56 45.98
C GLN A 94 -3.71 -31.72 46.88
N TYR A 95 -2.73 -32.51 47.25
CA TYR A 95 -2.83 -33.58 48.23
C TYR A 95 -2.01 -33.25 49.45
N THR A 96 -2.50 -33.73 50.63
CA THR A 96 -1.71 -33.68 51.87
C THR A 96 -1.34 -35.10 52.24
N PHE A 97 -0.07 -35.37 52.29
CA PHE A 97 0.49 -36.68 52.67
C PHE A 97 0.97 -36.63 54.09
N TYR A 98 0.72 -37.71 54.79
CA TYR A 98 1.09 -37.88 56.17
C TYR A 98 2.00 -39.09 56.30
N VAL A 99 3.15 -38.96 57.00
CA VAL A 99 4.11 -40.02 57.17
C VAL A 99 4.35 -40.29 58.66
N GLN A 100 4.29 -41.56 59.08
CA GLN A 100 4.56 -42.04 60.44
C GLN A 100 5.62 -43.13 60.38
N ALA A 101 6.56 -43.12 61.36
CA ALA A 101 7.49 -44.20 61.57
C ALA A 101 6.90 -45.29 62.48
N VAL A 102 7.16 -46.55 62.16
CA VAL A 102 6.62 -47.72 62.89
C VAL A 102 7.78 -48.39 63.67
N TYR A 103 7.59 -48.48 64.96
CA TYR A 103 8.52 -49.12 65.88
C TYR A 103 7.86 -50.36 66.48
N GLY A 104 7.91 -51.52 65.81
CA GLY A 104 7.23 -52.74 66.18
C GLY A 104 5.71 -52.54 66.22
N LYS A 105 5.12 -52.53 67.39
CA LYS A 105 3.66 -52.29 67.54
C LYS A 105 3.27 -50.83 67.76
N LEU A 106 4.24 -49.92 67.81
CA LEU A 106 4.04 -48.49 68.11
C LEU A 106 4.31 -47.67 66.88
N VAL A 107 3.58 -46.51 66.79
CA VAL A 107 3.78 -45.58 65.72
C VAL A 107 4.14 -44.21 66.27
N SER A 108 4.90 -43.40 65.50
CA SER A 108 5.24 -42.01 65.86
C SER A 108 4.06 -41.09 65.61
N ASN A 109 4.20 -39.83 66.04
CA ASN A 109 3.34 -38.78 65.47
C ASN A 109 3.60 -38.71 63.97
N TYR A 110 2.60 -38.24 63.22
CA TYR A 110 2.78 -37.99 61.80
C TYR A 110 3.48 -36.67 61.51
N VAL A 111 4.17 -36.59 60.41
CA VAL A 111 4.63 -35.37 59.74
C VAL A 111 3.86 -35.22 58.43
N ALA A 112 3.42 -34.04 58.14
CA ALA A 112 2.63 -33.80 56.94
C ALA A 112 3.40 -32.93 55.95
N VAL A 113 3.16 -33.18 54.64
CA VAL A 113 3.67 -32.38 53.53
C VAL A 113 2.58 -32.22 52.48
N VAL A 114 2.58 -31.10 51.80
CA VAL A 114 1.67 -30.87 50.67
C VAL A 114 2.46 -31.16 49.38
N GLY A 115 1.85 -31.96 48.50
CA GLY A 115 2.35 -32.21 47.16
C GLY A 115 1.26 -31.96 46.12
N ARG A 116 1.65 -31.52 44.94
CA ARG A 116 0.75 -31.26 43.81
C ARG A 116 1.32 -31.89 42.59
N PRO A 117 0.84 -33.03 42.13
CA PRO A 117 1.29 -33.65 40.89
C PRO A 117 1.13 -32.64 39.74
N ALA A 118 2.04 -32.67 38.79
CA ALA A 118 1.98 -31.82 37.62
C ALA A 118 2.31 -32.62 36.37
N THR A 119 1.55 -32.37 35.31
CA THR A 119 1.77 -33.09 34.06
C THR A 119 3.15 -32.76 33.47
N THR A 120 3.82 -33.76 32.95
CA THR A 120 5.00 -33.63 32.10
C THR A 120 4.67 -33.90 30.63
N ARG A 121 3.40 -34.15 30.33
CA ARG A 121 2.87 -34.43 29.00
C ARG A 121 2.36 -33.14 28.36
N PHE A 122 3.28 -32.27 27.98
CA PHE A 122 2.93 -30.97 27.38
C PHE A 122 2.48 -31.14 25.92
N PRO A 123 1.41 -30.45 25.48
CA PRO A 123 1.02 -30.45 24.08
C PRO A 123 2.04 -29.69 23.23
N VAL A 124 1.96 -29.85 21.92
CA VAL A 124 2.64 -28.96 20.97
C VAL A 124 2.02 -27.57 21.06
N THR A 125 2.82 -26.53 20.78
CA THR A 125 2.36 -25.14 20.73
C THR A 125 2.50 -24.58 19.31
N ASP A 126 1.90 -23.42 19.08
CA ASP A 126 1.97 -22.67 17.81
C ASP A 126 1.61 -23.52 16.58
N LEU A 127 0.63 -24.43 16.73
CA LEU A 127 0.15 -25.24 15.61
C LEU A 127 -0.47 -24.31 14.55
N THR A 128 0.18 -24.26 13.40
CA THR A 128 -0.26 -23.51 12.21
C THR A 128 -0.61 -24.47 11.10
N VAL A 129 -1.52 -24.03 10.22
CA VAL A 129 -1.91 -24.77 9.02
C VAL A 129 -1.83 -23.86 7.82
N ASP A 130 -1.29 -24.38 6.72
CA ASP A 130 -1.28 -23.74 5.40
C ASP A 130 -1.92 -24.72 4.41
N ALA A 131 -2.96 -24.23 3.69
CA ALA A 131 -3.74 -25.07 2.78
C ALA A 131 -3.54 -24.60 1.34
N GLY A 132 -3.33 -25.56 0.44
CA GLY A 132 -3.22 -25.33 -0.99
C GLY A 132 -4.08 -26.28 -1.80
N ASP A 133 -3.75 -26.45 -3.08
CA ASP A 133 -4.49 -27.34 -3.97
C ASP A 133 -4.28 -28.81 -3.56
N SER A 134 -5.33 -29.39 -3.02
CA SER A 134 -5.37 -30.80 -2.58
C SER A 134 -4.35 -31.15 -1.48
N PHE A 135 -3.80 -30.19 -0.76
CA PHE A 135 -2.89 -30.42 0.35
C PHE A 135 -3.14 -29.50 1.54
N VAL A 136 -2.64 -29.93 2.71
CA VAL A 136 -2.51 -29.10 3.91
C VAL A 136 -1.15 -29.37 4.54
N SER A 137 -0.40 -28.32 4.82
CA SER A 137 0.84 -28.37 5.61
C SER A 137 0.56 -27.91 7.02
N LEU A 138 0.99 -28.70 8.01
CA LEU A 138 0.94 -28.36 9.42
C LEU A 138 2.37 -28.08 9.91
N ALA A 139 2.53 -27.08 10.78
CA ALA A 139 3.78 -26.79 11.47
C ALA A 139 3.51 -26.45 12.93
N TRP A 140 4.44 -26.82 13.83
CA TRP A 140 4.28 -26.65 15.27
C TRP A 140 5.61 -26.44 15.99
N THR A 141 5.52 -25.91 17.21
CA THR A 141 6.65 -25.84 18.14
C THR A 141 6.63 -27.08 19.05
N LYS A 142 7.79 -27.74 19.18
CA LYS A 142 7.97 -28.92 20.04
C LYS A 142 7.78 -28.57 21.52
N PRO A 143 7.22 -29.47 22.33
CA PRO A 143 7.26 -29.34 23.78
C PRO A 143 8.70 -29.31 24.30
N ALA A 144 8.91 -28.67 25.45
CA ALA A 144 10.22 -28.61 26.10
C ALA A 144 10.69 -29.98 26.67
N THR A 145 9.74 -30.91 26.89
CA THR A 145 9.99 -32.27 27.37
C THR A 145 10.21 -33.23 26.20
N THR A 146 11.03 -34.26 26.40
CA THR A 146 11.33 -35.26 25.37
C THR A 146 10.10 -36.07 25.02
N VAL A 147 9.65 -36.01 23.77
CA VAL A 147 8.56 -36.82 23.23
C VAL A 147 9.09 -38.11 22.61
N LEU A 148 8.27 -39.14 22.53
CA LEU A 148 8.57 -40.38 21.84
C LEU A 148 8.17 -40.32 20.36
N SER A 149 7.06 -39.70 20.05
CA SER A 149 6.50 -39.51 18.70
C SER A 149 5.35 -38.51 18.76
N TYR A 150 4.81 -38.18 17.58
CA TYR A 150 3.52 -37.46 17.50
C TYR A 150 2.49 -38.34 16.82
N THR A 151 1.23 -38.14 17.18
CA THR A 151 0.08 -38.75 16.47
C THR A 151 -0.75 -37.61 15.88
N LEU A 152 -0.80 -37.53 14.55
CA LEU A 152 -1.72 -36.69 13.81
C LEU A 152 -2.96 -37.50 13.48
N SER A 153 -4.12 -37.00 13.84
CA SER A 153 -5.43 -37.55 13.46
C SER A 153 -6.18 -36.44 12.67
N TYR A 154 -6.85 -36.81 11.59
CA TYR A 154 -7.63 -35.89 10.80
C TYR A 154 -8.83 -36.54 10.13
N TYR A 155 -9.85 -35.74 9.84
CA TYR A 155 -11.04 -36.17 9.10
C TYR A 155 -11.62 -34.96 8.33
N ASN A 156 -12.40 -35.22 7.30
CA ASN A 156 -13.16 -34.17 6.62
C ASN A 156 -14.58 -34.04 7.17
N GLU A 157 -15.21 -32.89 6.96
CA GLU A 157 -16.52 -32.57 7.51
C GLU A 157 -17.64 -33.49 7.02
N ASP A 158 -17.52 -34.09 5.83
CA ASP A 158 -18.53 -34.97 5.25
C ASP A 158 -18.45 -36.41 5.84
N ALA A 159 -17.33 -36.78 6.46
CA ALA A 159 -17.07 -38.11 7.01
C ALA A 159 -16.37 -37.99 8.38
N PRO A 160 -17.05 -37.43 9.41
CA PRO A 160 -16.40 -37.19 10.72
C PRO A 160 -16.01 -38.45 11.48
N ASP A 161 -16.59 -39.61 11.14
CA ASP A 161 -16.28 -40.90 11.74
C ASP A 161 -15.11 -41.60 11.03
N ASP A 162 -14.72 -41.15 9.84
CA ASP A 162 -13.59 -41.69 9.08
C ASP A 162 -12.29 -40.94 9.43
N ILE A 163 -11.75 -41.30 10.60
CA ILE A 163 -10.57 -40.61 11.15
C ILE A 163 -9.32 -41.33 10.67
N GLU A 164 -8.56 -40.65 9.82
CA GLU A 164 -7.22 -41.05 9.44
C GLU A 164 -6.19 -40.70 10.53
N ARG A 165 -5.16 -41.57 10.66
CA ARG A 165 -4.11 -41.38 11.65
C ARG A 165 -2.73 -41.66 11.07
N GLN A 166 -1.79 -40.77 11.43
CA GLN A 166 -0.39 -40.87 11.05
C GLN A 166 0.50 -40.68 12.28
N THR A 167 1.48 -41.59 12.47
CA THR A 167 2.51 -41.40 13.48
C THR A 167 3.70 -40.66 12.86
N LEU A 168 4.15 -39.63 13.52
CA LEU A 168 5.26 -38.79 13.06
C LEU A 168 6.46 -38.96 14.00
N ASP A 169 7.65 -38.76 13.46
CA ASP A 169 8.90 -38.85 14.20
C ASP A 169 8.96 -37.78 15.31
N LYS A 170 9.63 -38.12 16.41
CA LYS A 170 9.84 -37.21 17.56
C LYS A 170 10.56 -35.93 17.19
N GLU A 171 11.34 -35.92 16.12
CA GLU A 171 12.03 -34.71 15.64
C GLU A 171 11.19 -33.89 14.67
N ALA A 172 10.03 -34.37 14.26
CA ALA A 172 9.15 -33.62 13.34
C ALA A 172 8.66 -32.31 13.95
N THR A 173 8.65 -31.27 13.13
CA THR A 173 8.07 -29.95 13.43
C THR A 173 7.06 -29.52 12.37
N SER A 174 6.90 -30.33 11.32
CA SER A 174 5.93 -30.10 10.26
C SER A 174 5.58 -31.41 9.56
N VAL A 175 4.45 -31.40 8.86
CA VAL A 175 4.01 -32.48 7.96
C VAL A 175 3.13 -31.88 6.87
N THR A 176 3.23 -32.40 5.65
CA THR A 176 2.32 -32.09 4.56
C THR A 176 1.47 -33.32 4.26
N LEU A 177 0.17 -33.13 4.15
CA LEU A 177 -0.81 -34.13 3.76
C LEU A 177 -1.29 -33.80 2.36
N ASP A 178 -1.02 -34.66 1.41
CA ASP A 178 -1.42 -34.53 0.01
C ASP A 178 -2.66 -35.38 -0.29
N GLY A 179 -3.29 -35.13 -1.44
CA GLY A 179 -4.45 -35.87 -1.92
C GLY A 179 -5.76 -35.58 -1.20
N LEU A 180 -5.82 -34.47 -0.48
CA LEU A 180 -7.03 -34.03 0.18
C LEU A 180 -8.05 -33.47 -0.83
N THR A 181 -9.33 -33.58 -0.52
CA THR A 181 -10.39 -33.04 -1.38
C THR A 181 -10.52 -31.53 -1.19
N ASN A 182 -10.40 -30.77 -2.28
CA ASN A 182 -10.62 -29.33 -2.26
C ASN A 182 -12.06 -28.97 -1.85
N ASP A 183 -12.21 -27.77 -1.27
CA ASP A 183 -13.47 -27.15 -0.85
C ASP A 183 -14.19 -27.96 0.25
N LYS A 184 -13.42 -28.77 1.03
CA LYS A 184 -13.86 -29.48 2.21
C LYS A 184 -13.08 -29.05 3.43
N ASN A 185 -13.76 -28.85 4.54
CA ASN A 185 -13.11 -28.58 5.80
C ASN A 185 -12.50 -29.86 6.38
N TYR A 186 -11.21 -29.82 6.66
CA TYR A 186 -10.50 -30.86 7.42
C TYR A 186 -10.22 -30.39 8.84
N TYR A 187 -10.40 -31.28 9.79
CA TYR A 187 -10.15 -31.07 11.21
C TYR A 187 -8.93 -31.90 11.60
N PHE A 188 -7.96 -31.26 12.20
CA PHE A 188 -6.68 -31.86 12.59
C PHE A 188 -6.55 -31.87 14.11
N SER A 189 -6.00 -32.95 14.64
CA SER A 189 -5.69 -33.13 16.05
C SER A 189 -4.29 -33.72 16.16
N LEU A 190 -3.36 -33.00 16.77
CA LEU A 190 -1.98 -33.39 16.94
C LEU A 190 -1.67 -33.57 18.42
N THR A 191 -1.26 -34.81 18.81
CA THR A 191 -0.85 -35.13 20.18
C THR A 191 0.63 -35.49 20.22
N ALA A 192 1.32 -35.08 21.28
CA ALA A 192 2.65 -35.53 21.61
C ALA A 192 2.57 -36.80 22.49
N ASN A 193 3.30 -37.87 22.12
CA ASN A 193 3.29 -39.13 22.85
C ASN A 193 4.50 -39.23 23.78
N TYR A 194 4.24 -39.57 25.02
CA TYR A 194 5.21 -39.74 26.09
C TYR A 194 5.16 -41.14 26.65
N GLU A 195 6.11 -41.52 27.50
CA GLU A 195 6.18 -42.83 28.11
C GLU A 195 4.90 -43.17 28.92
N LYS A 196 4.33 -42.19 29.59
CA LYS A 196 3.11 -42.28 30.40
C LYS A 196 1.81 -41.98 29.66
N GLY A 197 1.82 -41.82 28.34
CA GLY A 197 0.64 -41.52 27.52
C GLY A 197 0.79 -40.33 26.59
N ALA A 198 -0.33 -39.85 26.06
CA ALA A 198 -0.35 -38.71 25.16
C ALA A 198 -0.67 -37.40 25.89
N SER A 199 -0.26 -36.28 25.29
CA SER A 199 -0.66 -34.95 25.73
C SER A 199 -2.13 -34.69 25.40
N GLU A 200 -2.67 -33.58 25.91
CA GLU A 200 -3.85 -32.97 25.32
C GLU A 200 -3.57 -32.64 23.83
N PRO A 201 -4.61 -32.73 22.97
CA PRO A 201 -4.44 -32.45 21.55
C PRO A 201 -4.36 -30.96 21.26
N ALA A 202 -3.42 -30.55 20.41
CA ALA A 202 -3.52 -29.29 19.71
C ALA A 202 -4.38 -29.49 18.46
N THR A 203 -5.33 -28.59 18.22
CA THR A 203 -6.29 -28.73 17.13
C THR A 203 -6.18 -27.59 16.13
N ALA A 204 -6.42 -27.90 14.86
CA ALA A 204 -6.48 -26.92 13.78
C ALA A 204 -7.55 -27.31 12.77
N LYS A 205 -7.92 -26.35 11.92
CA LYS A 205 -8.87 -26.55 10.83
C LYS A 205 -8.33 -25.86 9.58
N ALA A 206 -8.44 -26.53 8.44
CA ALA A 206 -8.10 -25.96 7.14
C ALA A 206 -9.01 -26.50 6.05
N MET A 207 -9.12 -25.76 4.97
CA MET A 207 -9.86 -26.16 3.78
C MET A 207 -8.92 -26.06 2.58
N PRO A 208 -8.44 -27.19 2.04
CA PRO A 208 -7.73 -27.19 0.78
C PRO A 208 -8.56 -26.52 -0.31
N THR A 209 -7.94 -25.65 -1.07
CA THR A 209 -8.62 -24.95 -2.18
C THR A 209 -7.69 -24.87 -3.36
N LEU A 210 -8.26 -24.91 -4.55
CA LEU A 210 -7.51 -24.57 -5.75
C LEU A 210 -6.95 -23.16 -5.60
N ALA A 211 -5.67 -22.97 -5.85
CA ALA A 211 -5.08 -21.65 -5.95
C ALA A 211 -5.87 -20.83 -6.99
N ILE A 212 -6.00 -19.53 -6.75
CA ILE A 212 -6.69 -18.64 -7.69
C ILE A 212 -5.89 -18.62 -9.00
N PRO A 213 -6.44 -19.13 -10.12
CA PRO A 213 -5.68 -19.33 -11.35
C PRO A 213 -5.62 -18.06 -12.22
N TYR A 214 -5.91 -16.89 -11.66
CA TYR A 214 -5.93 -15.66 -12.43
C TYR A 214 -5.18 -14.52 -11.72
N ILE A 215 -4.62 -13.65 -12.55
CA ILE A 215 -3.98 -12.42 -12.15
C ILE A 215 -4.64 -11.29 -12.94
N LEU A 216 -4.99 -10.22 -12.26
CA LEU A 216 -5.43 -8.97 -12.87
C LEU A 216 -4.30 -7.94 -12.78
N ASP A 217 -4.13 -7.14 -13.84
CA ASP A 217 -3.21 -6.00 -13.77
C ASP A 217 -3.73 -4.91 -12.83
N ARG A 218 -5.03 -4.91 -12.55
CA ARG A 218 -5.70 -4.00 -11.60
C ARG A 218 -7.00 -4.59 -11.08
N ASP A 219 -7.35 -4.29 -9.84
CA ASP A 219 -8.61 -4.67 -9.18
C ASP A 219 -9.71 -3.59 -9.32
N LYS A 220 -9.33 -2.37 -9.70
CA LYS A 220 -10.20 -1.21 -9.92
C LYS A 220 -9.86 -0.56 -11.25
N ALA A 221 -10.87 -0.21 -12.01
CA ALA A 221 -10.70 0.45 -13.31
C ALA A 221 -11.74 1.55 -13.53
N ALA A 222 -11.40 2.51 -14.39
CA ALA A 222 -12.39 3.42 -14.93
C ALA A 222 -13.26 2.68 -15.97
N LYS A 223 -14.50 3.15 -16.15
CA LYS A 223 -15.43 2.65 -17.14
C LYS A 223 -14.76 2.56 -18.52
N ASN A 224 -14.88 1.41 -19.17
CA ASN A 224 -14.26 1.06 -20.45
C ASN A 224 -12.72 0.99 -20.44
N GLN A 225 -12.04 1.25 -19.34
CA GLN A 225 -10.59 1.08 -19.26
C GLN A 225 -10.24 -0.40 -19.40
N PRO A 226 -9.33 -0.76 -20.34
CA PRO A 226 -8.93 -2.14 -20.48
C PRO A 226 -8.23 -2.68 -19.22
N ILE A 227 -8.67 -3.84 -18.79
CA ILE A 227 -8.07 -4.64 -17.73
C ILE A 227 -7.44 -5.85 -18.39
N THR A 228 -6.25 -6.21 -18.00
CA THR A 228 -5.60 -7.44 -18.44
C THR A 228 -5.96 -8.57 -17.47
N PHE A 229 -6.68 -9.54 -17.98
CA PHE A 229 -7.05 -10.79 -17.31
C PHE A 229 -6.06 -11.86 -17.76
N SER A 230 -5.25 -12.36 -16.85
CA SER A 230 -4.25 -13.38 -17.14
C SER A 230 -4.57 -14.66 -16.36
N PHE A 231 -4.52 -15.81 -17.04
CA PHE A 231 -4.58 -17.12 -16.42
C PHE A 231 -3.17 -17.54 -16.00
N ASN A 232 -3.01 -18.05 -14.81
CA ASN A 232 -1.72 -18.48 -14.27
C ASN A 232 -1.31 -19.83 -14.87
N THR A 233 -0.57 -19.79 -15.94
CA THR A 233 -0.07 -21.00 -16.63
C THR A 233 1.14 -21.64 -15.96
N GLU A 234 1.78 -20.96 -14.99
CA GLU A 234 2.91 -21.53 -14.24
C GLU A 234 2.40 -22.58 -13.24
N ASP A 235 1.35 -22.25 -12.49
CA ASP A 235 0.74 -23.18 -11.53
C ASP A 235 -0.14 -24.24 -12.22
N TYR A 236 -0.68 -23.91 -13.41
CA TYR A 236 -1.59 -24.80 -14.16
C TYR A 236 -1.11 -25.03 -15.61
N PRO A 237 0.05 -25.70 -15.81
CA PRO A 237 0.64 -25.85 -17.13
C PRO A 237 -0.16 -26.78 -18.07
N THR A 238 -1.03 -27.63 -17.52
CA THR A 238 -1.89 -28.57 -18.25
C THR A 238 -3.24 -27.96 -18.67
N ALA A 239 -3.52 -26.71 -18.27
CA ALA A 239 -4.80 -26.07 -18.51
C ALA A 239 -5.08 -25.88 -20.00
N THR A 240 -6.31 -26.19 -20.39
CA THR A 240 -6.86 -25.98 -21.74
C THR A 240 -8.20 -25.26 -21.66
N ASP A 241 -8.73 -24.84 -22.81
CA ASP A 241 -10.08 -24.24 -22.96
C ASP A 241 -10.32 -23.02 -22.04
N VAL A 242 -9.27 -22.20 -21.84
CA VAL A 242 -9.37 -21.00 -20.99
C VAL A 242 -10.30 -19.97 -21.63
N LYS A 243 -11.42 -19.68 -20.95
CA LYS A 243 -12.49 -18.79 -21.42
C LYS A 243 -12.91 -17.83 -20.33
N TRP A 244 -12.97 -16.56 -20.69
CA TRP A 244 -13.44 -15.47 -19.84
C TRP A 244 -14.83 -15.04 -20.32
N THR A 245 -15.81 -15.04 -19.43
CA THR A 245 -17.17 -14.57 -19.71
C THR A 245 -17.40 -13.28 -18.95
N PHE A 246 -17.61 -12.21 -19.70
CA PHE A 246 -17.85 -10.86 -19.20
C PHE A 246 -19.35 -10.55 -19.14
N PRO A 247 -19.79 -9.49 -18.44
CA PRO A 247 -21.17 -9.04 -18.42
C PRO A 247 -21.76 -8.89 -19.83
N GLY A 248 -23.02 -9.34 -19.99
CA GLY A 248 -23.68 -9.40 -21.29
C GLY A 248 -23.30 -10.64 -22.11
N ASP A 249 -22.78 -11.68 -21.43
CA ASP A 249 -22.42 -12.98 -22.04
C ASP A 249 -21.33 -12.88 -23.12
N VAL A 250 -20.49 -11.85 -23.02
CA VAL A 250 -19.36 -11.68 -23.96
C VAL A 250 -18.24 -12.65 -23.58
N VAL A 251 -17.94 -13.60 -24.46
CA VAL A 251 -16.89 -14.60 -24.26
C VAL A 251 -15.62 -14.20 -25.01
N LYS A 252 -14.48 -14.31 -24.32
CA LYS A 252 -13.13 -14.21 -24.89
C LYS A 252 -12.33 -15.45 -24.50
N GLU A 253 -11.55 -15.98 -25.44
CA GLU A 253 -10.71 -17.15 -25.24
C GLU A 253 -9.24 -16.75 -25.17
N GLY A 254 -8.48 -17.48 -24.36
CA GLY A 254 -7.04 -17.31 -24.23
C GLY A 254 -6.57 -17.11 -22.78
N THR A 255 -5.29 -17.38 -22.57
CA THR A 255 -4.63 -17.22 -21.27
C THR A 255 -4.38 -15.75 -20.88
N VAL A 256 -4.37 -14.84 -21.85
CA VAL A 256 -4.29 -13.39 -21.61
C VAL A 256 -5.34 -12.68 -22.45
N VAL A 257 -6.23 -11.96 -21.80
CA VAL A 257 -7.32 -11.22 -22.45
C VAL A 257 -7.34 -9.78 -21.93
N LYS A 258 -7.43 -8.80 -22.82
CA LYS A 258 -7.68 -7.40 -22.47
C LYS A 258 -9.14 -7.06 -22.75
N TYR A 259 -9.86 -6.54 -21.76
CA TYR A 259 -11.27 -6.17 -21.88
C TYR A 259 -11.65 -5.00 -21.00
N GLY A 260 -12.43 -4.05 -21.54
CA GLY A 260 -12.96 -2.90 -20.81
C GLY A 260 -14.41 -3.13 -20.41
N LEU A 261 -14.70 -3.00 -19.12
CA LEU A 261 -16.06 -3.16 -18.57
C LEU A 261 -16.82 -1.83 -18.63
N GLY A 262 -17.98 -1.84 -19.27
CA GLY A 262 -18.73 -0.62 -19.63
C GLY A 262 -19.75 -0.14 -18.59
N THR A 263 -19.96 -0.86 -17.49
CA THR A 263 -20.96 -0.52 -16.46
C THR A 263 -20.28 -0.24 -15.13
N VAL A 264 -20.63 0.90 -14.52
CA VAL A 264 -20.12 1.30 -13.20
C VAL A 264 -20.70 0.40 -12.08
N GLY A 265 -19.92 0.13 -11.06
CA GLY A 265 -20.22 -0.76 -9.94
C GLY A 265 -19.42 -2.05 -10.00
N THR A 266 -19.68 -2.96 -9.07
CA THR A 266 -19.07 -4.28 -9.07
C THR A 266 -19.55 -5.09 -10.26
N GLN A 267 -18.62 -5.57 -11.07
CA GLN A 267 -18.88 -6.37 -12.25
C GLN A 267 -18.34 -7.78 -12.04
N THR A 268 -19.18 -8.77 -12.34
CA THR A 268 -18.81 -10.18 -12.21
C THR A 268 -18.24 -10.70 -13.53
N VAL A 269 -17.07 -11.31 -13.48
CA VAL A 269 -16.45 -12.01 -14.61
C VAL A 269 -16.32 -13.48 -14.24
N LYS A 270 -16.59 -14.39 -15.17
CA LYS A 270 -16.40 -15.84 -14.98
C LYS A 270 -15.21 -16.31 -15.79
N LEU A 271 -14.38 -17.09 -15.15
CA LEU A 271 -13.27 -17.82 -15.77
C LEU A 271 -13.63 -19.31 -15.82
N ASN A 272 -13.53 -19.93 -16.97
CA ASN A 272 -13.64 -21.37 -17.13
C ASN A 272 -12.35 -21.90 -17.75
N ALA A 273 -11.89 -23.04 -17.28
CA ALA A 273 -10.74 -23.75 -17.85
C ALA A 273 -10.90 -25.25 -17.61
N THR A 274 -10.22 -26.06 -18.41
CA THR A 274 -10.07 -27.51 -18.17
C THR A 274 -8.67 -27.73 -17.58
N ILE A 275 -8.60 -28.25 -16.35
CA ILE A 275 -7.36 -28.56 -15.65
C ILE A 275 -7.33 -30.05 -15.36
N ASP A 276 -6.28 -30.75 -15.79
CA ASP A 276 -6.12 -32.20 -15.66
C ASP A 276 -7.34 -32.98 -16.16
N GLY A 277 -7.93 -32.53 -17.28
CA GLY A 277 -9.12 -33.13 -17.88
C GLY A 277 -10.45 -32.78 -17.19
N ASN A 278 -10.44 -32.01 -16.11
CA ASN A 278 -11.62 -31.60 -15.37
C ASN A 278 -12.00 -30.15 -15.68
N ALA A 279 -13.26 -29.92 -16.00
CA ALA A 279 -13.79 -28.56 -16.19
C ALA A 279 -13.88 -27.86 -14.84
N ARG A 280 -13.33 -26.64 -14.78
CA ARG A 280 -13.30 -25.79 -13.58
C ARG A 280 -13.88 -24.42 -13.91
N SER A 281 -14.45 -23.75 -12.90
CA SER A 281 -15.04 -22.42 -13.05
C SER A 281 -14.75 -21.56 -11.82
N TRP A 282 -14.36 -20.31 -12.04
CA TRP A 282 -14.15 -19.31 -11.01
C TRP A 282 -14.96 -18.07 -11.33
N THR A 283 -15.33 -17.37 -10.29
CA THR A 283 -16.01 -16.08 -10.36
C THR A 283 -15.15 -15.04 -9.70
N LEU A 284 -14.92 -13.93 -10.38
CA LEU A 284 -14.18 -12.80 -9.86
C LEU A 284 -15.02 -11.53 -9.97
N GLU A 285 -14.79 -10.62 -9.04
CA GLU A 285 -15.46 -9.33 -8.99
C GLU A 285 -14.44 -8.22 -9.27
N VAL A 286 -14.83 -7.28 -10.14
CA VAL A 286 -14.01 -6.12 -10.51
C VAL A 286 -14.80 -4.85 -10.22
N GLU A 287 -14.21 -3.91 -9.52
CA GLU A 287 -14.85 -2.62 -9.24
C GLU A 287 -14.62 -1.64 -10.39
N ILE A 288 -15.71 -1.22 -11.03
CA ILE A 288 -15.69 -0.22 -12.11
C ILE A 288 -16.25 1.09 -11.61
N ARG A 289 -15.51 2.16 -11.81
CA ARG A 289 -15.87 3.52 -11.44
C ARG A 289 -16.00 4.40 -12.68
N GLU A 290 -16.71 5.53 -12.57
CA GLU A 290 -16.72 6.52 -13.65
C GLU A 290 -15.32 7.06 -13.93
N TYR A 291 -14.51 7.21 -12.88
CA TYR A 291 -13.09 7.57 -12.91
C TYR A 291 -12.37 6.99 -11.69
N VAL A 292 -11.07 6.75 -11.81
CA VAL A 292 -10.22 6.32 -10.68
C VAL A 292 -9.82 7.54 -9.85
N ILE A 293 -10.04 7.49 -8.55
CA ILE A 293 -9.55 8.50 -7.58
C ILE A 293 -8.23 7.97 -7.01
N TYR A 294 -7.14 8.74 -7.19
CA TYR A 294 -5.80 8.33 -6.76
C TYR A 294 -5.60 8.50 -5.25
N SER A 295 -6.03 9.62 -4.66
CA SER A 295 -6.03 9.80 -3.20
C SER A 295 -7.03 10.87 -2.78
N THR A 296 -7.54 10.73 -1.54
CA THR A 296 -8.32 11.76 -0.83
C THR A 296 -7.65 12.15 0.49
N ASP A 297 -6.56 11.48 0.88
CA ASP A 297 -5.81 11.75 2.11
C ASP A 297 -4.54 12.57 1.81
N TRP A 298 -4.74 13.85 1.55
CA TRP A 298 -3.65 14.79 1.32
C TRP A 298 -3.08 15.30 2.63
N ALA A 299 -1.75 15.41 2.70
CA ALA A 299 -1.08 15.98 3.87
C ALA A 299 -1.63 17.36 4.22
N GLN A 300 -2.09 17.49 5.46
CA GLN A 300 -2.73 18.69 5.98
C GLN A 300 -1.72 19.57 6.72
N ASP A 301 -1.77 20.87 6.51
CA ASP A 301 -0.94 21.86 7.22
C ASP A 301 -1.76 22.83 8.07
N GLY A 302 -3.05 22.55 8.24
CA GLY A 302 -4.01 23.43 8.91
C GLY A 302 -4.48 24.60 8.05
N SER A 303 -4.17 24.63 6.74
CA SER A 303 -4.73 25.62 5.81
C SER A 303 -6.10 25.17 5.30
N ASN A 304 -6.98 26.14 5.00
CA ASN A 304 -8.33 25.86 4.47
C ASN A 304 -8.34 25.48 2.98
N TYR A 305 -7.18 25.28 2.36
CA TYR A 305 -7.06 25.00 0.93
C TYR A 305 -6.17 23.77 0.73
N ASN A 306 -6.82 22.63 0.51
CA ASN A 306 -6.16 21.37 0.26
C ASN A 306 -6.31 21.00 -1.20
N GLY A 307 -5.20 20.70 -1.88
CA GLY A 307 -5.24 20.20 -3.25
C GLY A 307 -4.19 20.80 -4.17
N PHE A 308 -4.53 20.96 -5.43
CA PHE A 308 -3.61 21.22 -6.53
C PHE A 308 -3.91 22.57 -7.18
N LYS A 309 -2.87 23.41 -7.35
CA LYS A 309 -2.99 24.71 -7.95
C LYS A 309 -1.83 24.97 -8.88
N GLY A 310 -2.11 25.08 -10.18
CA GLY A 310 -1.10 25.37 -11.19
C GLY A 310 -0.06 24.27 -11.39
N THR A 311 -0.35 23.06 -10.92
CA THR A 311 0.55 21.91 -11.06
C THR A 311 -0.05 20.88 -12.02
N CYS A 312 0.73 20.38 -12.97
CA CYS A 312 0.32 19.30 -13.85
C CYS A 312 0.83 17.96 -13.29
N PRO A 313 0.06 16.88 -13.40
CA PRO A 313 0.60 15.55 -13.19
C PRO A 313 1.66 15.25 -14.26
N VAL A 314 2.77 14.64 -13.88
CA VAL A 314 3.82 14.19 -14.77
C VAL A 314 4.15 12.73 -14.48
N PHE A 315 4.77 12.04 -15.43
CA PHE A 315 5.01 10.60 -15.30
C PHE A 315 6.51 10.28 -15.23
N SER A 316 6.81 9.13 -14.65
CA SER A 316 8.13 8.51 -14.79
C SER A 316 8.43 8.21 -16.27
N PRO A 317 9.71 8.10 -16.64
CA PRO A 317 10.09 7.83 -18.04
C PRO A 317 9.50 6.54 -18.62
N ASP A 318 9.22 5.55 -17.76
CA ASP A 318 8.61 4.27 -18.13
C ASP A 318 7.06 4.31 -18.11
N GLY A 319 6.45 5.44 -17.73
CA GLY A 319 5.01 5.63 -17.65
C GLY A 319 4.31 4.89 -16.51
N LYS A 320 5.04 4.25 -15.60
CA LYS A 320 4.43 3.43 -14.54
C LYS A 320 4.12 4.18 -13.25
N THR A 321 4.68 5.35 -13.08
CA THR A 321 4.44 6.20 -11.90
C THR A 321 3.96 7.57 -12.34
N VAL A 322 2.91 8.07 -11.71
CA VAL A 322 2.45 9.45 -11.88
C VAL A 322 2.78 10.25 -10.64
N TYR A 323 3.36 11.44 -10.84
CA TYR A 323 3.75 12.37 -9.80
C TYR A 323 2.85 13.60 -9.81
N ILE A 324 2.51 14.07 -8.61
CA ILE A 324 1.78 15.33 -8.45
C ILE A 324 2.19 16.01 -7.14
N ILE A 325 2.17 17.35 -7.13
CA ILE A 325 2.52 18.15 -5.95
C ILE A 325 1.31 18.95 -5.47
N THR A 326 1.11 18.98 -4.15
CA THR A 326 0.06 19.80 -3.55
C THR A 326 0.47 21.26 -3.44
N PHE A 327 -0.53 22.14 -3.51
CA PHE A 327 -0.35 23.58 -3.41
C PHE A 327 -0.17 24.09 -1.98
N ASN A 328 -0.45 23.35 -0.96
CA ASN A 328 -0.46 23.77 0.44
C ASN A 328 0.87 24.39 0.90
N LYS A 329 0.87 24.98 2.10
CA LYS A 329 2.11 25.43 2.77
C LYS A 329 3.16 24.31 2.91
N VAL A 330 2.80 23.06 2.72
CA VAL A 330 3.72 21.91 2.84
C VAL A 330 4.28 21.47 1.49
N SER A 331 3.66 21.76 0.35
CA SER A 331 4.10 21.32 -0.99
C SER A 331 4.46 19.84 -1.06
N ALA A 332 3.58 18.96 -0.56
CA ALA A 332 3.83 17.54 -0.56
C ALA A 332 3.84 16.98 -1.99
N LEU A 333 4.90 16.24 -2.34
CA LEU A 333 5.01 15.50 -3.58
C LEU A 333 4.53 14.08 -3.37
N TYR A 334 3.67 13.60 -4.25
CA TYR A 334 3.09 12.25 -4.23
C TYR A 334 3.47 11.48 -5.48
N ALA A 335 3.70 10.19 -5.29
CA ALA A 335 3.89 9.22 -6.37
C ALA A 335 2.83 8.13 -6.28
N PHE A 336 2.13 7.89 -7.38
CA PHE A 336 1.12 6.85 -7.48
C PHE A 336 1.47 5.86 -8.59
N ASP A 337 1.11 4.62 -8.38
CA ASP A 337 1.14 3.61 -9.44
C ASP A 337 0.05 3.92 -10.48
N VAL A 338 0.44 3.99 -11.75
CA VAL A 338 -0.47 4.37 -12.86
C VAL A 338 -1.57 3.32 -13.07
N VAL A 339 -1.25 2.04 -12.83
CA VAL A 339 -2.17 0.93 -13.09
C VAL A 339 -3.16 0.76 -11.96
N THR A 340 -2.67 0.68 -10.72
CA THR A 340 -3.48 0.40 -9.53
C THR A 340 -4.07 1.64 -8.87
N GLY A 341 -3.49 2.82 -9.12
CA GLY A 341 -3.84 4.07 -8.45
C GLY A 341 -3.36 4.15 -7.00
N ASN A 342 -2.60 3.16 -6.54
CA ASN A 342 -2.11 3.13 -5.17
C ASN A 342 -0.94 4.10 -4.97
N GLU A 343 -0.88 4.75 -3.81
CA GLU A 343 0.25 5.57 -3.42
C GLU A 343 1.49 4.68 -3.22
N LYS A 344 2.56 5.00 -3.93
CA LYS A 344 3.87 4.35 -3.76
C LYS A 344 4.65 4.99 -2.61
N TRP A 345 4.70 6.31 -2.62
CA TRP A 345 5.36 7.10 -1.58
C TRP A 345 4.90 8.56 -1.63
N ARG A 346 5.22 9.31 -0.57
CA ARG A 346 5.09 10.77 -0.51
C ARG A 346 6.33 11.39 0.12
N TYR A 347 6.75 12.54 -0.41
CA TYR A 347 7.81 13.35 0.15
C TYR A 347 7.24 14.63 0.78
N LEU A 348 7.58 14.89 2.04
CA LEU A 348 7.16 16.07 2.80
C LEU A 348 8.37 16.97 3.03
N PRO A 349 8.48 18.14 2.37
CA PRO A 349 9.59 19.05 2.60
C PRO A 349 9.53 19.64 4.01
N THR A 350 10.68 19.90 4.60
CA THR A 350 10.78 20.52 5.93
C THR A 350 10.40 22.01 5.92
N SER A 351 10.54 22.69 4.78
CA SER A 351 10.12 24.08 4.62
C SER A 351 8.62 24.17 4.37
N LYS A 352 7.93 25.01 5.15
CA LYS A 352 6.52 25.31 4.97
C LYS A 352 6.32 26.36 3.87
N SER A 353 6.50 25.95 2.62
CA SER A 353 6.31 26.84 1.45
C SER A 353 5.47 26.15 0.40
N GLY A 354 4.47 26.82 -0.11
CA GLY A 354 3.63 26.34 -1.19
C GLY A 354 4.39 26.23 -2.52
N SER A 355 3.95 25.36 -3.42
CA SER A 355 4.44 25.31 -4.78
C SER A 355 3.33 25.69 -5.77
N TYR A 356 3.64 26.64 -6.66
CA TYR A 356 2.85 26.95 -7.84
C TYR A 356 3.51 26.43 -9.11
N ASN A 357 4.65 25.76 -8.96
CA ASN A 357 5.43 25.32 -10.09
C ASN A 357 4.96 23.96 -10.59
N MET A 358 5.08 23.80 -11.88
CA MET A 358 4.92 22.52 -12.52
C MET A 358 6.09 21.62 -12.17
N LEU A 359 5.79 20.34 -12.05
CA LEU A 359 6.81 19.31 -11.88
C LEU A 359 7.49 19.05 -13.21
N THR A 360 8.75 18.64 -13.11
CA THR A 360 9.50 18.07 -14.25
C THR A 360 10.20 16.81 -13.77
N VAL A 361 10.16 15.77 -14.56
CA VAL A 361 10.91 14.53 -14.32
C VAL A 361 12.08 14.45 -15.29
N ASN A 362 13.23 14.09 -14.78
CA ASN A 362 14.38 13.82 -15.63
C ASN A 362 14.10 12.61 -16.53
N PRO A 363 14.08 12.75 -17.86
CA PRO A 363 13.69 11.66 -18.76
C PRO A 363 14.72 10.51 -18.81
N VAL A 364 15.89 10.71 -18.23
CA VAL A 364 16.98 9.72 -18.20
C VAL A 364 17.11 9.05 -16.83
N THR A 365 17.14 9.85 -15.74
CA THR A 365 17.36 9.32 -14.39
C THR A 365 16.08 9.07 -13.61
N GLY A 366 14.96 9.69 -14.00
CA GLY A 366 13.69 9.63 -13.27
C GLY A 366 13.61 10.58 -12.06
N ASP A 367 14.65 11.37 -11.78
CA ASP A 367 14.62 12.37 -10.70
C ASP A 367 13.52 13.41 -10.92
N ILE A 368 12.85 13.79 -9.85
CA ILE A 368 11.73 14.73 -9.89
C ILE A 368 12.17 16.10 -9.39
N TYR A 369 11.88 17.15 -10.15
CA TYR A 369 12.25 18.52 -9.84
C TYR A 369 11.05 19.41 -9.62
N TYR A 370 11.11 20.23 -8.57
CA TYR A 370 10.10 21.28 -8.30
C TYR A 370 10.64 22.42 -7.46
N GLY A 371 10.02 23.61 -7.57
CA GLY A 371 10.38 24.77 -6.80
C GLY A 371 9.29 25.22 -5.83
N THR A 372 9.66 26.07 -4.85
CA THR A 372 8.75 26.66 -3.89
C THR A 372 8.60 28.17 -4.08
N THR A 373 7.41 28.70 -3.72
CA THR A 373 7.08 30.11 -3.97
C THR A 373 7.64 31.07 -2.92
N SER A 374 7.70 30.67 -1.66
CA SER A 374 8.04 31.62 -0.57
C SER A 374 9.48 31.48 -0.10
N ALA A 375 10.04 30.27 -0.13
CA ALA A 375 11.38 30.02 0.37
C ALA A 375 12.45 30.06 -0.73
N GLY A 376 12.06 30.13 -2.02
CA GLY A 376 13.01 30.11 -3.14
C GLY A 376 13.84 28.82 -3.20
N GLN A 377 13.32 27.72 -2.66
CA GLN A 377 14.01 26.45 -2.68
C GLN A 377 13.58 25.61 -3.87
N PHE A 378 14.55 25.00 -4.51
CA PHE A 378 14.36 24.07 -5.62
C PHE A 378 14.88 22.69 -5.22
N TYR A 379 14.02 21.68 -5.34
CA TYR A 379 14.24 20.32 -4.86
C TYR A 379 14.49 19.37 -6.01
N ALA A 380 15.42 18.42 -5.80
CA ALA A 380 15.50 17.19 -6.56
C ALA A 380 15.19 16.01 -5.64
N ILE A 381 14.27 15.19 -6.07
CA ILE A 381 13.80 13.98 -5.36
C ILE A 381 14.07 12.78 -6.26
N THR A 382 14.56 11.67 -5.68
CA THR A 382 14.82 10.45 -6.44
C THR A 382 13.50 9.74 -6.84
N PRO A 383 13.53 8.81 -7.80
CA PRO A 383 12.35 7.99 -8.13
C PRO A 383 11.76 7.21 -6.94
N GLU A 384 12.56 6.93 -5.91
CA GLU A 384 12.17 6.24 -4.68
C GLU A 384 11.56 7.17 -3.62
N GLY A 385 11.56 8.51 -3.87
CA GLY A 385 10.99 9.51 -2.97
C GLY A 385 11.97 10.09 -1.96
N GLU A 386 13.25 9.91 -2.14
CA GLU A 386 14.29 10.43 -1.27
C GLU A 386 14.80 11.80 -1.74
N LEU A 387 15.16 12.67 -0.80
CA LEU A 387 15.79 13.95 -1.12
C LEU A 387 17.20 13.72 -1.69
N LYS A 388 17.42 14.18 -2.93
CA LYS A 388 18.73 14.16 -3.57
C LYS A 388 19.55 15.40 -3.22
N TRP A 389 19.00 16.58 -3.48
CA TRP A 389 19.60 17.86 -3.12
C TRP A 389 18.56 19.01 -3.08
N ILE A 390 18.96 20.14 -2.50
CA ILE A 390 18.20 21.39 -2.46
C ILE A 390 19.10 22.51 -3.01
N PHE A 391 18.59 23.26 -3.99
CA PHE A 391 19.21 24.50 -4.48
C PHE A 391 18.47 25.70 -3.90
N SER A 392 19.20 26.66 -3.27
CA SER A 392 18.61 27.75 -2.51
C SER A 392 19.07 29.16 -2.97
N GLU A 393 19.75 29.28 -4.14
CA GLU A 393 20.17 30.58 -4.68
C GLU A 393 19.10 31.26 -5.54
N ALA A 394 18.02 30.54 -5.89
CA ALA A 394 16.89 31.10 -6.64
C ALA A 394 16.02 31.95 -5.73
N GLY A 395 15.33 32.92 -6.32
CA GLY A 395 14.24 33.64 -5.68
C GLY A 395 12.95 32.81 -5.66
N SER A 396 11.82 33.47 -5.37
CA SER A 396 10.49 32.84 -5.44
C SER A 396 10.29 32.19 -6.82
N MET A 397 9.91 30.90 -6.81
CA MET A 397 9.63 30.18 -8.05
C MET A 397 8.13 30.20 -8.31
N LYS A 398 7.71 30.92 -9.33
CA LYS A 398 6.32 31.01 -9.78
C LYS A 398 6.23 30.57 -11.23
N SER A 399 5.34 29.67 -11.49
CA SER A 399 4.76 29.38 -12.82
C SER A 399 5.64 28.75 -13.90
N ALA A 400 6.96 28.97 -13.94
CA ALA A 400 7.82 28.32 -14.94
C ALA A 400 8.11 26.86 -14.56
N ALA A 401 7.83 25.95 -15.46
CA ALA A 401 8.29 24.57 -15.30
C ALA A 401 9.83 24.52 -15.41
N PRO A 402 10.51 23.69 -14.62
CA PRO A 402 11.90 23.35 -14.88
C PRO A 402 12.05 22.72 -16.26
N ALA A 403 13.20 22.93 -16.92
CA ALA A 403 13.55 22.23 -18.15
C ALA A 403 14.78 21.36 -17.93
N VAL A 404 14.85 20.22 -18.62
CA VAL A 404 15.98 19.27 -18.49
C VAL A 404 16.57 19.05 -19.89
N ASN A 405 17.90 19.06 -20.02
CA ASN A 405 18.52 18.76 -21.30
C ASN A 405 18.34 17.29 -21.73
N ALA A 406 18.55 16.99 -22.99
CA ALA A 406 18.21 15.70 -23.58
C ALA A 406 18.97 14.51 -22.97
N ASN A 407 20.17 14.72 -22.43
CA ASN A 407 20.95 13.68 -21.76
C ASN A 407 20.73 13.60 -20.23
N GLY A 408 19.84 14.44 -19.68
CA GLY A 408 19.48 14.41 -18.27
C GLY A 408 20.53 14.94 -17.29
N THR A 409 21.58 15.61 -17.77
CA THR A 409 22.71 16.04 -16.93
C THR A 409 22.56 17.43 -16.35
N VAL A 410 21.71 18.29 -16.93
CA VAL A 410 21.50 19.67 -16.48
C VAL A 410 20.02 19.96 -16.40
N VAL A 411 19.61 20.58 -15.29
CA VAL A 411 18.27 21.13 -15.10
C VAL A 411 18.33 22.65 -15.08
N TYR A 412 17.38 23.29 -15.79
CA TYR A 412 17.26 24.73 -15.91
C TYR A 412 16.02 25.21 -15.17
N ILE A 413 16.14 26.30 -14.44
CA ILE A 413 15.04 26.94 -13.71
C ILE A 413 15.06 28.45 -13.94
N CYS A 414 13.91 29.09 -13.78
CA CYS A 414 13.80 30.54 -13.80
C CYS A 414 12.94 31.02 -12.62
N ASP A 415 13.43 32.01 -11.87
CA ASP A 415 12.70 32.58 -10.76
C ASP A 415 11.75 33.72 -11.19
N ALA A 416 10.93 34.22 -10.26
CA ALA A 416 9.95 35.26 -10.47
C ALA A 416 10.58 36.66 -10.79
N LEU A 417 11.89 36.80 -10.64
CA LEU A 417 12.63 38.00 -10.99
C LEU A 417 13.30 37.92 -12.36
N GLY A 418 13.10 36.79 -13.07
CA GLY A 418 13.71 36.53 -14.39
C GLY A 418 15.17 36.13 -14.31
N LYS A 419 15.61 35.59 -13.19
CA LYS A 419 16.93 35.00 -13.07
C LYS A 419 16.84 33.50 -13.36
N ALA A 420 17.51 33.07 -14.44
CA ALA A 420 17.61 31.68 -14.82
C ALA A 420 18.92 31.07 -14.32
N PHE A 421 18.89 29.79 -14.01
CA PHE A 421 20.03 29.02 -13.53
C PHE A 421 20.14 27.71 -14.31
N ALA A 422 21.37 27.30 -14.62
CA ALA A 422 21.69 25.94 -14.96
C ALA A 422 22.32 25.24 -13.75
N ILE A 423 21.82 24.07 -13.44
CA ILE A 423 22.17 23.31 -12.26
C ILE A 423 22.57 21.89 -12.70
N ASP A 424 23.69 21.40 -12.22
CA ASP A 424 24.12 20.03 -12.43
C ASP A 424 23.11 19.07 -11.78
N ALA A 425 22.51 18.20 -12.57
CA ALA A 425 21.40 17.34 -12.14
C ALA A 425 21.82 16.27 -11.10
N ALA A 426 23.11 15.91 -11.07
CA ALA A 426 23.60 14.92 -10.12
C ALA A 426 23.91 15.54 -8.76
N SER A 427 24.58 16.70 -8.74
CA SER A 427 25.11 17.33 -7.52
C SER A 427 24.30 18.49 -6.97
N GLY A 428 23.39 19.10 -7.78
CA GLY A 428 22.68 20.32 -7.40
C GLY A 428 23.53 21.59 -7.42
N GLN A 429 24.77 21.51 -7.95
CA GLN A 429 25.66 22.65 -8.03
C GLN A 429 25.29 23.56 -9.21
N LYS A 430 25.39 24.87 -8.99
CA LYS A 430 25.19 25.85 -10.03
C LYS A 430 26.31 25.78 -11.07
N ILE A 431 25.94 25.68 -12.34
CA ILE A 431 26.87 25.77 -13.47
C ILE A 431 27.00 27.24 -13.89
N TRP A 432 25.90 27.88 -14.19
CA TRP A 432 25.82 29.30 -14.54
C TRP A 432 24.49 29.93 -14.17
N ASN A 433 24.38 31.25 -14.27
CA ASN A 433 23.11 31.95 -14.23
C ASN A 433 23.04 33.06 -15.28
N PHE A 434 21.80 33.35 -15.72
CA PHE A 434 21.46 34.43 -16.65
C PHE A 434 20.36 35.30 -16.04
N THR A 435 20.35 36.58 -16.31
CA THR A 435 19.33 37.50 -15.78
C THR A 435 18.61 38.21 -16.93
N ALA A 436 17.34 37.88 -17.16
CA ALA A 436 16.48 38.56 -18.14
C ALA A 436 15.98 39.94 -17.66
N GLY A 437 16.04 40.19 -16.34
CA GLY A 437 15.69 41.47 -15.73
C GLY A 437 14.19 41.77 -15.55
N VAL A 438 13.34 40.84 -15.94
CA VAL A 438 11.87 40.92 -15.83
C VAL A 438 11.33 39.51 -15.56
N PRO A 439 10.12 39.40 -14.94
CA PRO A 439 9.54 38.08 -14.65
C PRO A 439 9.60 37.12 -15.84
N GLY A 440 10.14 35.93 -15.62
CA GLY A 440 10.25 34.87 -16.62
C GLY A 440 8.92 34.14 -16.82
N GLY A 441 8.67 33.76 -18.06
CA GLY A 441 7.68 32.78 -18.47
C GLY A 441 8.31 31.40 -18.61
N GLY A 442 7.90 30.61 -19.59
CA GLY A 442 8.38 29.27 -19.83
C GLY A 442 9.87 29.17 -20.21
N LEU A 443 10.41 27.99 -20.01
CA LEU A 443 11.72 27.57 -20.47
C LEU A 443 11.56 26.51 -21.55
N LEU A 444 12.50 26.50 -22.53
CA LEU A 444 12.57 25.47 -23.54
C LEU A 444 14.02 25.20 -23.90
N VAL A 445 14.46 23.95 -23.77
CA VAL A 445 15.77 23.51 -24.27
C VAL A 445 15.61 23.12 -25.74
N ASN A 446 16.43 23.72 -26.60
CA ASN A 446 16.48 23.46 -28.04
C ASN A 446 17.92 23.25 -28.48
N GLY A 447 18.37 21.99 -28.56
CA GLY A 447 19.76 21.67 -28.92
C GLY A 447 20.77 22.30 -27.95
N SER A 448 21.59 23.23 -28.46
CA SER A 448 22.62 23.96 -27.70
C SER A 448 22.11 25.28 -27.11
N GLU A 449 20.80 25.55 -27.14
CA GLU A 449 20.21 26.80 -26.71
C GLU A 449 19.12 26.56 -25.66
N LEU A 450 19.03 27.49 -24.70
CA LEU A 450 17.91 27.63 -23.79
C LEU A 450 17.09 28.87 -24.20
N LEU A 451 15.83 28.67 -24.58
CA LEU A 451 14.88 29.75 -24.80
C LEU A 451 14.22 30.11 -23.45
N ILE A 452 14.28 31.38 -23.08
CA ILE A 452 13.70 31.95 -21.87
C ILE A 452 12.65 32.99 -22.24
N GLY A 453 11.39 32.74 -21.94
CA GLY A 453 10.33 33.73 -22.08
C GLY A 453 10.34 34.76 -20.93
N ALA A 454 10.26 36.04 -21.24
CA ALA A 454 10.31 37.10 -20.23
C ALA A 454 9.48 38.32 -20.67
N GLU A 455 8.25 38.39 -20.17
CA GLU A 455 7.27 39.46 -20.53
C GLU A 455 7.11 39.63 -22.05
N SER A 456 7.62 40.74 -22.62
CA SER A 456 7.50 41.06 -24.05
C SER A 456 8.75 40.66 -24.86
N ASN A 457 9.64 39.91 -24.28
CA ASN A 457 10.87 39.41 -24.92
C ASN A 457 11.06 37.92 -24.74
N ALA A 458 11.82 37.31 -25.66
CA ALA A 458 12.41 36.00 -25.49
C ALA A 458 13.92 36.13 -25.58
N PHE A 459 14.64 35.32 -24.81
CA PHE A 459 16.10 35.26 -24.81
C PHE A 459 16.55 33.88 -25.21
N PHE A 460 17.46 33.82 -26.17
CA PHE A 460 18.21 32.61 -26.51
C PHE A 460 19.55 32.68 -25.78
N VAL A 461 19.85 31.67 -25.02
CA VAL A 461 21.04 31.58 -24.18
C VAL A 461 21.77 30.27 -24.49
N ASN A 462 23.09 30.32 -24.60
CA ASN A 462 23.91 29.13 -24.77
C ASN A 462 23.79 28.23 -23.53
N ILE A 463 23.42 26.95 -23.70
CA ILE A 463 23.12 26.04 -22.58
C ILE A 463 24.37 25.68 -21.75
N GLU A 464 25.57 25.77 -22.31
CA GLU A 464 26.81 25.43 -21.62
C GLU A 464 27.40 26.63 -20.85
N THR A 465 27.33 27.84 -21.44
CA THR A 465 28.00 29.02 -20.87
C THR A 465 27.08 30.00 -20.18
N GLY A 466 25.77 29.99 -20.47
CA GLY A 466 24.82 30.99 -19.99
C GLY A 466 24.91 32.32 -20.72
N GLU A 467 25.66 32.44 -21.80
CA GLU A 467 25.80 33.67 -22.58
C GLU A 467 24.61 33.90 -23.51
N GLN A 468 24.15 35.14 -23.59
CA GLN A 468 23.05 35.53 -24.48
C GLN A 468 23.48 35.43 -25.95
N ILE A 469 22.72 34.62 -26.71
CA ILE A 469 22.90 34.50 -28.19
C ILE A 469 22.01 35.55 -28.86
N ALA A 470 20.74 35.61 -28.48
CA ALA A 470 19.78 36.58 -29.07
C ALA A 470 18.77 37.07 -28.04
N LYS A 471 18.23 38.29 -28.34
CA LYS A 471 17.06 38.83 -27.66
C LYS A 471 16.00 39.18 -28.69
N VAL A 472 14.81 38.68 -28.54
CA VAL A 472 13.72 38.81 -29.52
C VAL A 472 12.56 39.54 -28.87
N ALA A 473 12.07 40.63 -29.48
CA ALA A 473 10.83 41.28 -29.07
C ALA A 473 9.64 40.48 -29.59
N LEU A 474 8.73 40.09 -28.69
CA LEU A 474 7.63 39.17 -28.99
C LEU A 474 6.41 39.83 -29.65
N GLY A 475 6.31 41.18 -29.65
CA GLY A 475 5.14 41.88 -30.14
C GLY A 475 3.88 41.79 -29.28
N CYS A 476 3.90 40.97 -28.24
CA CYS A 476 2.83 40.88 -27.22
C CYS A 476 3.46 40.50 -25.87
N LYS A 477 2.68 40.66 -24.79
CA LYS A 477 3.14 40.25 -23.45
C LYS A 477 2.82 38.79 -23.19
N MET A 478 3.85 37.96 -23.06
CA MET A 478 3.75 36.57 -22.68
C MET A 478 3.07 36.44 -21.32
N SER A 479 2.25 35.44 -21.13
CA SER A 479 1.64 35.13 -19.84
C SER A 479 2.69 34.62 -18.85
N ASP A 480 2.55 34.98 -17.58
CA ASP A 480 3.42 34.53 -16.48
C ASP A 480 3.15 33.07 -16.07
N ILE A 481 2.11 32.46 -16.62
CA ILE A 481 1.69 31.08 -16.37
C ILE A 481 1.63 30.26 -17.67
N THR A 482 2.52 30.53 -18.60
CA THR A 482 2.61 29.81 -19.86
C THR A 482 3.98 29.18 -20.03
N GLY A 483 4.02 28.04 -20.70
CA GLY A 483 5.21 27.44 -21.26
C GLY A 483 5.29 27.65 -22.78
N PHE A 484 6.19 26.94 -23.41
CA PHE A 484 6.31 26.87 -24.86
C PHE A 484 5.79 25.53 -25.38
N ALA A 485 5.10 25.56 -26.51
CA ALA A 485 4.76 24.36 -27.27
C ALA A 485 5.47 24.42 -28.62
N VAL A 486 6.04 23.31 -29.07
CA VAL A 486 6.89 23.28 -30.28
C VAL A 486 6.13 22.68 -31.45
N SER A 487 6.26 23.32 -32.64
CA SER A 487 5.69 22.80 -33.87
C SER A 487 6.22 21.40 -34.20
N SER A 488 5.46 20.63 -34.98
CA SER A 488 5.85 19.26 -35.36
C SER A 488 7.16 19.20 -36.18
N ASP A 489 7.46 20.25 -36.92
CA ASP A 489 8.72 20.41 -37.67
C ASP A 489 9.87 20.99 -36.83
N LYS A 490 9.63 21.27 -35.55
CA LYS A 490 10.58 21.81 -34.56
C LYS A 490 11.13 23.19 -34.90
N THR A 491 10.44 23.96 -35.74
CA THR A 491 10.91 25.29 -36.17
C THR A 491 10.32 26.42 -35.34
N LEU A 492 9.15 26.27 -34.73
CA LEU A 492 8.44 27.32 -34.00
C LEU A 492 8.19 26.90 -32.56
N ALA A 493 8.37 27.83 -31.61
CA ALA A 493 7.94 27.73 -30.23
C ALA A 493 6.74 28.65 -29.99
N TYR A 494 5.55 28.11 -29.77
CA TYR A 494 4.33 28.85 -29.51
C TYR A 494 4.16 29.11 -28.03
N PHE A 495 3.52 30.22 -27.69
CA PHE A 495 3.21 30.61 -26.31
C PHE A 495 1.87 31.34 -26.22
N GLY A 496 1.23 31.19 -25.07
CA GLY A 496 0.05 31.97 -24.74
C GLY A 496 0.42 33.37 -24.19
N ALA A 497 -0.37 34.37 -24.50
CA ALA A 497 -0.08 35.72 -24.12
C ALA A 497 -1.27 36.45 -23.48
N ALA A 498 -1.01 37.55 -22.84
CA ALA A 498 -2.03 38.43 -22.31
C ALA A 498 -2.94 39.01 -23.43
N SER A 499 -4.11 39.45 -23.05
CA SER A 499 -5.04 40.15 -23.98
C SER A 499 -5.47 39.32 -25.19
N GLY A 500 -5.52 37.97 -25.06
CA GLY A 500 -6.08 37.09 -26.08
C GLY A 500 -5.15 36.74 -27.23
N TYR A 501 -3.85 36.99 -27.10
CA TYR A 501 -2.89 36.67 -28.14
C TYR A 501 -2.26 35.28 -27.98
N ILE A 502 -1.95 34.66 -29.12
CA ILE A 502 -1.03 33.54 -29.25
C ILE A 502 0.15 34.02 -30.08
N GLY A 503 1.35 33.85 -29.57
CA GLY A 503 2.59 34.21 -30.25
C GLY A 503 3.43 33.01 -30.60
N ALA A 504 4.45 33.20 -31.44
CA ALA A 504 5.48 32.19 -31.72
C ALA A 504 6.84 32.84 -31.95
N VAL A 505 7.88 32.10 -31.63
CA VAL A 505 9.27 32.43 -31.89
C VAL A 505 9.84 31.37 -32.81
N ASP A 506 10.56 31.80 -33.88
CA ASP A 506 11.28 30.93 -34.77
C ASP A 506 12.60 30.52 -34.10
N LEU A 507 12.76 29.22 -33.90
CA LEU A 507 13.89 28.62 -33.19
C LEU A 507 15.20 28.60 -34.00
N THR A 508 15.10 28.82 -35.30
CA THR A 508 16.26 28.80 -36.19
C THR A 508 16.76 30.20 -36.49
N THR A 509 15.83 31.11 -36.77
CA THR A 509 16.17 32.48 -37.18
C THR A 509 16.20 33.47 -36.02
N HIS A 510 15.77 33.05 -34.81
CA HIS A 510 15.63 33.90 -33.62
C HIS A 510 14.77 35.15 -33.90
N THR A 511 13.62 34.95 -34.54
CA THR A 511 12.67 36.02 -34.85
C THR A 511 11.28 35.68 -34.35
N ALA A 512 10.50 36.72 -33.96
CA ALA A 512 9.10 36.50 -33.56
C ALA A 512 8.19 36.52 -34.81
N LYS A 513 7.17 35.63 -34.81
CA LYS A 513 6.05 35.76 -35.73
C LYS A 513 5.10 36.85 -35.23
N THR A 514 4.32 37.46 -36.13
CA THR A 514 3.28 38.36 -35.75
C THR A 514 2.26 37.67 -34.87
N PRO A 515 2.00 38.13 -33.63
CA PRO A 515 1.05 37.45 -32.75
C PRO A 515 -0.38 37.49 -33.32
N LEU A 516 -1.06 36.33 -33.21
CA LEU A 516 -2.46 36.21 -33.59
C LEU A 516 -3.37 36.59 -32.41
N LEU A 517 -4.28 37.55 -32.61
CA LEU A 517 -5.36 37.80 -31.67
C LEU A 517 -6.43 36.75 -31.82
N ALA A 518 -6.40 35.72 -30.95
CA ALA A 518 -7.34 34.60 -30.97
C ALA A 518 -8.65 34.95 -30.25
N GLY A 519 -8.58 35.67 -29.15
CA GLY A 519 -9.73 36.06 -28.34
C GLY A 519 -10.26 37.44 -28.70
N THR A 520 -11.24 37.52 -29.61
CA THR A 520 -11.80 38.80 -30.07
C THR A 520 -12.98 39.31 -29.24
N THR A 521 -13.75 38.38 -28.66
CA THR A 521 -15.03 38.70 -27.99
C THR A 521 -14.85 39.19 -26.55
N ASN A 522 -13.81 38.74 -25.84
CA ASN A 522 -13.44 39.17 -24.50
C ASN A 522 -11.96 38.81 -24.26
N PRO A 523 -11.03 39.61 -24.82
CA PRO A 523 -9.62 39.23 -24.81
C PRO A 523 -9.10 39.10 -23.38
N ASN A 524 -8.54 37.91 -23.05
CA ASN A 524 -7.98 37.59 -21.73
C ASN A 524 -6.71 36.73 -21.91
N THR A 525 -6.01 36.50 -20.83
CA THR A 525 -4.81 35.70 -20.85
C THR A 525 -5.09 34.28 -21.41
N ILE A 526 -4.30 33.94 -22.45
CA ILE A 526 -4.22 32.59 -22.99
C ILE A 526 -3.09 31.86 -22.27
N TYR A 527 -3.33 30.61 -21.91
CA TYR A 527 -2.40 29.72 -21.21
C TYR A 527 -1.48 28.99 -22.20
N GLU A 528 -0.64 28.10 -21.68
CA GLU A 528 0.24 27.26 -22.49
C GLU A 528 -0.55 26.49 -23.54
N PRO A 529 -0.19 26.62 -24.83
CA PRO A 529 -0.82 25.88 -25.90
C PRO A 529 -0.30 24.44 -25.99
N VAL A 530 -0.98 23.60 -26.78
CA VAL A 530 -0.49 22.30 -27.26
C VAL A 530 -0.63 22.24 -28.77
N VAL A 531 0.20 21.39 -29.39
CA VAL A 531 0.25 21.23 -30.85
C VAL A 531 -0.34 19.86 -31.21
N ALA A 532 -1.35 19.87 -32.06
CA ALA A 532 -1.99 18.66 -32.56
C ALA A 532 -1.18 18.00 -33.69
N PRO A 533 -1.36 16.70 -33.98
CA PRO A 533 -0.72 16.01 -35.10
C PRO A 533 -0.95 16.66 -36.47
N ASN A 534 -2.11 17.29 -36.68
CA ASN A 534 -2.42 18.04 -37.90
C ASN A 534 -1.75 19.42 -37.97
N GLY A 535 -0.93 19.77 -36.99
CA GLY A 535 -0.20 21.06 -36.91
C GLY A 535 -1.02 22.22 -36.37
N SER A 536 -2.29 22.04 -36.04
CA SER A 536 -3.09 23.09 -35.39
C SER A 536 -2.71 23.22 -33.90
N ILE A 537 -3.00 24.37 -33.33
CA ILE A 537 -2.67 24.75 -31.95
C ILE A 537 -3.95 24.87 -31.16
N PHE A 538 -4.01 24.21 -30.02
CA PHE A 538 -5.10 24.34 -29.06
C PHE A 538 -4.65 25.12 -27.83
N ALA A 539 -5.49 26.02 -27.33
CA ALA A 539 -5.22 26.79 -26.13
C ALA A 539 -6.50 27.14 -25.38
N GLY A 540 -6.42 27.15 -24.05
CA GLY A 540 -7.47 27.67 -23.18
C GLY A 540 -7.16 29.06 -22.69
N SER A 541 -8.19 29.86 -22.37
CA SER A 541 -8.01 31.19 -21.84
C SER A 541 -8.66 31.39 -20.47
N LYS A 542 -8.21 32.39 -19.76
CA LYS A 542 -8.70 32.78 -18.42
C LYS A 542 -10.17 33.18 -18.39
N ASN A 543 -10.78 33.56 -19.51
CA ASN A 543 -12.20 33.93 -19.61
C ASN A 543 -13.15 32.79 -19.96
N GLY A 544 -12.64 31.58 -20.11
CA GLY A 544 -13.43 30.39 -20.41
C GLY A 544 -13.59 30.08 -21.91
N SER A 545 -12.85 30.75 -22.79
CA SER A 545 -12.79 30.37 -24.19
C SER A 545 -11.67 29.35 -24.46
N VAL A 546 -11.93 28.47 -25.40
CA VAL A 546 -10.96 27.52 -25.97
C VAL A 546 -10.81 27.85 -27.44
N TYR A 547 -9.58 27.83 -27.92
CA TYR A 547 -9.24 28.18 -29.30
C TYR A 547 -8.53 27.03 -29.99
N ASN A 548 -8.85 26.83 -31.26
CA ASN A 548 -8.00 26.13 -32.19
C ASN A 548 -7.55 27.11 -33.26
N VAL A 549 -6.25 27.23 -33.48
CA VAL A 549 -5.67 28.14 -34.44
C VAL A 549 -4.75 27.40 -35.42
N LYS A 550 -4.54 27.98 -36.61
CA LYS A 550 -3.58 27.45 -37.56
C LYS A 550 -2.16 27.54 -37.04
N GLY A 551 -1.32 26.56 -37.35
CA GLY A 551 0.09 26.53 -36.91
C GLY A 551 0.94 27.68 -37.45
N ASP A 552 0.56 28.30 -38.59
CA ASP A 552 1.22 29.48 -39.12
C ASP A 552 0.76 30.79 -38.49
N LEU A 553 -0.16 30.73 -37.53
CA LEU A 553 -0.82 31.85 -36.85
C LEU A 553 -1.61 32.78 -37.80
N SER A 554 -2.01 32.30 -39.02
CA SER A 554 -2.72 33.11 -40.00
C SER A 554 -4.23 33.32 -39.65
N ALA A 555 -4.85 32.38 -38.90
CA ALA A 555 -6.26 32.41 -38.57
C ALA A 555 -6.63 31.54 -37.35
N VAL A 556 -7.74 31.93 -36.73
CA VAL A 556 -8.49 31.08 -35.78
C VAL A 556 -9.34 30.10 -36.62
N ASN A 557 -9.21 28.79 -36.39
CA ASN A 557 -10.04 27.79 -37.02
C ASN A 557 -11.43 27.78 -36.38
N TRP A 558 -11.48 27.79 -35.05
CA TRP A 558 -12.69 27.90 -34.25
C TRP A 558 -12.42 28.42 -32.82
N GLU A 559 -13.45 28.99 -32.22
CA GLU A 559 -13.50 29.37 -30.82
C GLU A 559 -14.73 28.73 -30.18
N HIS A 560 -14.56 28.12 -29.02
CA HIS A 560 -15.63 27.66 -28.18
C HIS A 560 -15.70 28.49 -26.93
N VAL A 561 -16.81 29.25 -26.76
CA VAL A 561 -17.06 30.07 -25.59
C VAL A 561 -17.90 29.29 -24.59
N HIS A 562 -17.38 29.09 -23.41
CA HIS A 562 -18.14 28.41 -22.38
C HIS A 562 -19.24 29.32 -21.83
N THR A 563 -20.50 28.88 -21.98
CA THR A 563 -21.69 29.70 -21.68
C THR A 563 -22.16 29.67 -20.22
N GLY A 564 -21.42 29.06 -19.30
CA GLY A 564 -21.72 29.04 -17.87
C GLY A 564 -21.56 30.45 -17.25
N LYS A 565 -22.36 30.78 -16.24
CA LYS A 565 -22.22 32.05 -15.50
C LYS A 565 -20.92 32.06 -14.71
N ALA A 566 -19.97 32.89 -15.14
CA ALA A 566 -18.80 33.22 -14.34
C ALA A 566 -19.19 33.87 -13.03
N VAL A 567 -18.79 33.36 -11.92
CA VAL A 567 -18.75 34.11 -10.67
C VAL A 567 -17.43 34.87 -10.68
N ASN A 568 -17.50 36.19 -10.83
CA ASN A 568 -16.39 37.13 -10.86
C ASN A 568 -15.43 37.06 -12.07
N ASN A 569 -15.90 36.74 -13.27
CA ASN A 569 -15.10 36.73 -14.52
C ASN A 569 -13.79 35.95 -14.49
N THR A 570 -13.66 34.92 -13.65
CA THR A 570 -12.48 34.12 -13.56
C THR A 570 -12.82 32.67 -13.80
N TYR A 571 -12.80 32.25 -15.07
CA TYR A 571 -12.64 30.87 -15.42
C TYR A 571 -11.14 30.54 -15.38
N ASN A 572 -10.78 29.39 -14.90
CA ASN A 572 -9.43 28.92 -15.07
C ASN A 572 -9.53 27.61 -15.83
N TYR A 573 -8.92 27.56 -16.99
CA TYR A 573 -8.68 26.30 -17.67
C TYR A 573 -7.38 25.69 -17.16
N SER A 574 -7.40 24.38 -17.04
CA SER A 574 -6.19 23.61 -16.84
C SER A 574 -5.36 23.54 -18.14
N HIS A 575 -4.11 23.10 -18.04
CA HIS A 575 -3.30 22.82 -19.22
C HIS A 575 -4.01 21.81 -20.13
N PRO A 576 -4.10 22.07 -21.43
CA PRO A 576 -4.76 21.19 -22.37
C PRO A 576 -3.90 19.99 -22.73
N CYS A 577 -4.54 18.94 -23.28
CA CYS A 577 -3.88 17.80 -23.89
C CYS A 577 -4.51 17.52 -25.25
N VAL A 578 -3.78 16.85 -26.14
CA VAL A 578 -4.27 16.41 -27.44
C VAL A 578 -3.80 14.98 -27.71
N ASP A 579 -4.64 14.16 -28.34
CA ASP A 579 -4.27 12.79 -28.74
C ASP A 579 -3.90 12.66 -30.22
N SER A 580 -3.57 11.44 -30.62
CA SER A 580 -3.16 11.12 -32.00
C SER A 580 -4.27 11.32 -33.05
N GLU A 581 -5.52 11.40 -32.62
CA GLU A 581 -6.70 11.63 -33.47
C GLU A 581 -7.09 13.11 -33.55
N ASN A 582 -6.24 14.03 -33.01
CA ASN A 582 -6.50 15.47 -32.88
C ASN A 582 -7.69 15.79 -31.97
N ARG A 583 -8.05 14.89 -31.04
CA ARG A 583 -9.05 15.22 -30.01
C ARG A 583 -8.39 16.04 -28.90
N PHE A 584 -9.04 17.09 -28.50
CA PHE A 584 -8.54 18.07 -27.55
C PHE A 584 -9.23 17.91 -26.20
N TYR A 585 -8.45 17.82 -25.15
CA TYR A 585 -8.91 17.59 -23.78
C TYR A 585 -8.58 18.78 -22.89
N ILE A 586 -9.58 19.27 -22.16
CA ILE A 586 -9.38 20.39 -21.25
C ILE A 586 -10.40 20.33 -20.11
N THR A 587 -10.02 20.81 -18.93
CA THR A 587 -10.94 20.96 -17.81
C THR A 587 -11.18 22.42 -17.50
N ALA A 588 -12.45 22.80 -17.38
CA ALA A 588 -12.88 24.13 -16.99
C ALA A 588 -13.32 24.14 -15.52
N GLY A 589 -12.80 25.09 -14.74
CA GLY A 589 -13.24 25.34 -13.38
C GLY A 589 -14.29 26.43 -13.33
N GLN A 590 -15.52 26.06 -12.95
CA GLN A 590 -16.61 26.98 -12.65
C GLN A 590 -17.26 26.62 -11.31
N THR A 591 -18.61 26.68 -11.29
CA THR A 591 -19.41 26.16 -10.18
C THR A 591 -19.26 24.65 -10.00
N THR A 592 -18.90 23.94 -11.06
CA THR A 592 -18.48 22.54 -11.08
C THR A 592 -17.25 22.41 -11.97
N ASN A 593 -16.30 21.59 -11.60
CA ASN A 593 -15.17 21.26 -12.48
C ASN A 593 -15.70 20.32 -13.57
N THR A 594 -15.63 20.75 -14.83
CA THR A 594 -16.11 19.99 -15.97
C THR A 594 -14.99 19.81 -16.99
N SER A 595 -14.75 18.58 -17.38
CA SER A 595 -13.83 18.24 -18.47
C SER A 595 -14.59 18.07 -19.77
N TYR A 596 -13.93 18.42 -20.86
CA TYR A 596 -14.45 18.39 -22.21
C TYR A 596 -13.49 17.69 -23.15
N ILE A 597 -14.04 16.99 -24.11
CA ILE A 597 -13.34 16.48 -25.31
C ILE A 597 -13.92 17.18 -26.51
N PHE A 598 -13.06 17.82 -27.29
CA PHE A 598 -13.42 18.44 -28.58
C PHE A 598 -12.79 17.65 -29.71
N ASP A 599 -13.46 17.59 -30.87
CA ASP A 599 -12.82 17.15 -32.10
C ASP A 599 -12.02 18.29 -32.76
N ALA A 600 -11.39 17.98 -33.90
CA ALA A 600 -10.61 18.95 -34.65
C ALA A 600 -11.46 20.14 -35.16
N GLU A 601 -12.76 19.95 -35.36
CA GLU A 601 -13.72 20.93 -35.83
C GLU A 601 -14.38 21.76 -34.69
N GLY A 602 -14.06 21.47 -33.42
CA GLY A 602 -14.55 22.20 -32.25
C GLY A 602 -15.90 21.72 -31.72
N ARG A 603 -16.37 20.54 -32.17
CA ARG A 603 -17.56 19.92 -31.60
C ARG A 603 -17.23 19.23 -30.29
N VAL A 604 -18.05 19.40 -29.27
CA VAL A 604 -17.93 18.66 -28.02
C VAL A 604 -18.32 17.20 -28.27
N LEU A 605 -17.37 16.31 -28.15
CA LEU A 605 -17.59 14.87 -28.28
C LEU A 605 -18.10 14.25 -26.98
N ASP A 606 -17.57 14.70 -25.84
CA ASP A 606 -17.97 14.26 -24.52
C ASP A 606 -17.67 15.34 -23.48
N SER A 607 -18.43 15.30 -22.38
CA SER A 607 -18.18 16.14 -21.21
C SER A 607 -18.66 15.47 -19.93
N TRP A 608 -17.93 15.66 -18.85
CA TRP A 608 -18.30 15.11 -17.55
C TRP A 608 -17.89 16.06 -16.42
N SER A 609 -18.69 16.06 -15.35
CA SER A 609 -18.41 16.84 -14.15
C SER A 609 -18.03 15.93 -12.99
N TYR A 610 -17.15 16.43 -12.13
CA TYR A 610 -16.67 15.69 -10.97
C TYR A 610 -17.56 16.00 -9.77
N THR A 611 -18.21 14.96 -9.23
CA THR A 611 -19.04 15.06 -8.02
C THR A 611 -18.20 15.21 -6.77
N GLY A 612 -18.68 16.00 -5.80
CA GLY A 612 -17.94 16.26 -4.55
C GLY A 612 -17.00 17.46 -4.61
N THR A 613 -16.83 18.09 -5.77
CA THR A 613 -16.15 19.37 -5.88
C THR A 613 -17.18 20.49 -5.76
N THR A 614 -17.09 21.34 -4.73
CA THR A 614 -18.06 22.41 -4.54
C THR A 614 -17.70 23.68 -5.30
N ALA A 615 -18.74 24.43 -5.62
CA ALA A 615 -18.70 25.71 -6.35
C ALA A 615 -17.76 26.78 -5.78
N ALA A 616 -17.38 26.70 -4.52
CA ALA A 616 -16.49 27.65 -3.88
C ALA A 616 -14.99 27.33 -4.07
N ALA A 617 -14.66 26.11 -4.54
CA ALA A 617 -13.31 25.65 -4.86
C ALA A 617 -12.71 26.29 -6.15
N GLN A 618 -13.35 27.17 -6.72
CA GLN A 618 -13.40 27.69 -8.07
C GLN A 618 -12.18 28.43 -8.59
N ARG A 619 -11.13 28.59 -7.83
CA ARG A 619 -10.22 29.65 -8.21
C ARG A 619 -8.97 29.24 -8.93
N GLN A 620 -8.60 27.98 -8.90
CA GLN A 620 -7.46 27.52 -9.69
C GLN A 620 -7.46 26.00 -9.75
N MET A 621 -7.32 25.51 -10.95
CA MET A 621 -7.21 24.09 -11.23
C MET A 621 -5.76 23.67 -11.24
N GLY A 622 -5.49 22.47 -10.84
CA GLY A 622 -4.30 21.76 -11.24
C GLY A 622 -4.29 21.55 -12.76
N GLY A 623 -3.20 21.09 -13.31
CA GLY A 623 -3.12 20.78 -14.72
C GLY A 623 -3.72 19.44 -15.06
N ASN A 624 -3.80 19.18 -16.34
CA ASN A 624 -4.14 17.90 -16.91
C ASN A 624 -2.91 17.24 -17.57
N ASN A 625 -2.98 15.94 -17.73
CA ASN A 625 -2.08 15.17 -18.59
C ASN A 625 -2.82 13.97 -19.19
N TYR A 626 -2.21 13.33 -20.17
CA TYR A 626 -2.81 12.21 -20.89
C TYR A 626 -1.78 11.11 -21.12
N LEU A 627 -2.13 9.88 -20.74
CA LEU A 627 -1.29 8.71 -20.97
C LEU A 627 -2.16 7.47 -21.18
N ASP A 628 -1.86 6.67 -22.20
CA ASP A 628 -2.46 5.36 -22.47
C ASP A 628 -4.01 5.35 -22.43
N GLY A 629 -4.62 6.34 -23.05
CA GLY A 629 -6.06 6.49 -23.10
C GLY A 629 -6.69 7.02 -21.81
N VAL A 630 -5.91 7.37 -20.80
CA VAL A 630 -6.38 7.93 -19.54
C VAL A 630 -6.09 9.42 -19.50
N PHE A 631 -7.13 10.21 -19.25
CA PHE A 631 -7.05 11.64 -19.00
C PHE A 631 -6.99 11.90 -17.51
N TYR A 632 -5.88 12.47 -17.07
CA TYR A 632 -5.59 12.78 -15.66
C TYR A 632 -5.93 14.23 -15.37
N SER A 633 -6.64 14.46 -14.26
CA SER A 633 -7.03 15.80 -13.85
C SER A 633 -6.86 16.00 -12.34
N ALA A 634 -6.39 17.17 -11.96
CA ALA A 634 -6.20 17.55 -10.57
C ALA A 634 -7.04 18.78 -10.19
N PHE A 635 -7.61 18.77 -8.99
CA PHE A 635 -8.53 19.80 -8.52
C PHE A 635 -8.20 20.29 -7.12
N ILE A 636 -8.51 21.54 -6.82
CA ILE A 636 -8.48 22.09 -5.47
C ILE A 636 -9.76 21.70 -4.72
N GLY A 637 -9.62 21.33 -3.44
CA GLY A 637 -10.72 21.26 -2.49
C GLY A 637 -11.07 22.63 -1.90
N ASN A 638 -12.25 22.76 -1.30
CA ASN A 638 -12.71 23.97 -0.63
C ASN A 638 -13.08 23.71 0.82
N GLY A 639 -12.55 24.52 1.73
CA GLY A 639 -12.81 24.38 3.16
C GLY A 639 -12.38 23.01 3.67
N ASP A 640 -13.31 22.30 4.26
CA ASP A 640 -13.09 20.94 4.80
C ASP A 640 -13.01 19.84 3.72
N GLN A 641 -13.14 20.20 2.43
CA GLN A 641 -13.05 19.24 1.33
C GLN A 641 -11.65 19.20 0.77
N ASN A 642 -11.10 17.99 0.69
CA ASN A 642 -9.81 17.73 0.09
C ASN A 642 -9.85 17.90 -1.43
N GLY A 643 -8.71 18.31 -2.01
CA GLY A 643 -8.52 18.28 -3.46
C GLY A 643 -8.67 16.85 -4.00
N MET A 644 -8.86 16.74 -5.29
CA MET A 644 -9.04 15.46 -5.96
C MET A 644 -8.05 15.30 -7.11
N PHE A 645 -7.41 14.14 -7.21
CA PHE A 645 -6.63 13.72 -8.36
C PHE A 645 -7.27 12.46 -8.95
N VAL A 646 -7.62 12.52 -10.22
CA VAL A 646 -8.42 11.48 -10.89
C VAL A 646 -7.89 11.15 -12.27
N GLY A 647 -8.13 9.90 -12.70
CA GLY A 647 -7.92 9.43 -14.05
C GLY A 647 -9.21 8.89 -14.65
N LYS A 648 -9.63 9.40 -15.80
CA LYS A 648 -10.77 8.88 -16.57
C LYS A 648 -10.28 8.26 -17.85
N TYR A 649 -10.70 7.03 -18.13
CA TYR A 649 -10.43 6.41 -19.42
C TYR A 649 -11.31 7.04 -20.51
N VAL A 650 -10.67 7.58 -21.52
CA VAL A 650 -11.31 8.27 -22.65
C VAL A 650 -10.94 7.63 -23.99
N GLY A 651 -10.04 6.64 -23.96
CA GLY A 651 -9.50 5.97 -25.15
C GLY A 651 -8.52 6.82 -25.94
N GLY A 652 -8.05 6.29 -27.08
CA GLY A 652 -7.08 6.94 -27.94
C GLY A 652 -5.63 6.71 -27.54
N GLU A 653 -4.72 7.21 -28.34
CA GLU A 653 -3.28 7.16 -28.11
C GLU A 653 -2.72 8.57 -27.97
N ARG A 654 -1.65 8.71 -27.23
CA ARG A 654 -0.95 9.98 -27.08
C ARG A 654 -0.35 10.41 -28.44
N ALA A 655 -0.49 11.68 -28.78
CA ALA A 655 0.17 12.22 -29.97
C ALA A 655 1.70 12.27 -29.76
N SER A 656 2.42 12.11 -30.85
CA SER A 656 3.88 12.28 -30.90
C SER A 656 4.32 13.75 -30.97
N SER A 657 3.38 14.66 -31.24
CA SER A 657 3.57 16.10 -31.23
C SER A 657 3.69 16.66 -29.81
N TRP A 658 3.84 17.97 -29.66
CA TRP A 658 3.83 18.65 -28.34
C TRP A 658 2.42 18.66 -27.74
N SER A 659 1.99 17.50 -27.30
CA SER A 659 0.61 17.15 -27.02
C SER A 659 0.17 17.37 -25.57
N THR A 660 1.13 17.64 -24.68
CA THR A 660 0.89 17.88 -23.24
C THR A 660 1.88 18.93 -22.73
N HIS A 661 1.71 19.35 -21.46
CA HIS A 661 2.68 20.23 -20.82
C HIS A 661 4.10 19.69 -20.91
N GLY A 662 5.05 20.57 -21.26
CA GLY A 662 6.47 20.22 -21.39
C GLY A 662 6.81 19.27 -22.55
N GLY A 663 5.86 18.92 -23.41
CA GLY A 663 6.04 18.18 -24.67
C GLY A 663 6.19 16.66 -24.54
N ASP A 664 6.54 16.14 -23.38
CA ASP A 664 6.61 14.70 -23.12
C ASP A 664 5.91 14.33 -21.81
N ILE A 665 5.81 13.04 -21.52
CA ILE A 665 5.16 12.56 -20.28
C ILE A 665 5.89 13.02 -19.02
N CYS A 666 7.16 13.30 -19.11
CA CYS A 666 8.00 13.80 -18.01
C CYS A 666 7.90 15.32 -17.80
N GLY A 667 7.28 16.05 -18.74
CA GLY A 667 7.24 17.51 -18.73
C GLY A 667 8.64 18.14 -18.87
N SER A 668 9.51 17.53 -19.67
CA SER A 668 10.95 17.87 -19.70
C SER A 668 11.26 19.24 -20.34
N CYS A 669 10.31 19.84 -21.06
CA CYS A 669 10.49 21.10 -21.79
C CYS A 669 11.74 21.06 -22.70
N CYS A 670 11.98 19.96 -23.37
CA CYS A 670 13.13 19.72 -24.25
C CYS A 670 12.69 19.27 -25.63
N VAL A 671 13.22 19.89 -26.69
CA VAL A 671 13.02 19.44 -28.04
C VAL A 671 13.93 18.23 -28.27
N LYS A 672 13.34 17.08 -28.56
CA LYS A 672 14.02 15.79 -28.78
C LYS A 672 14.25 15.56 -30.27
#